data_a4368b457626e9f1cc11aaf9636907fc
#
_entry.id   a4368b457626e9f1cc11aaf9636907fc
#
_cell.length_a   1.000
_cell.length_b   1.000
_cell.length_c   1.000
_cell.angle_alpha   90.00
_cell.angle_beta   90.00
_cell.angle_gamma   90.00
#
_symmetry.space_group_name_H-M   'P 1'
#
loop_
_entity.id
_entity.type
_entity.pdbx_description
1 polymer ?
#
loop_
_entity_poly.entity_id
_entity_poly.type
_entity_poly.pdbx_seq_one_letter_code
_entity_poly.pdbx_strand_id
1 'polypeptide(L)'
;MKKMNRVLIKRPASTFVLAQPRVLALALAAAFSGIAFAQNPTTNVDKSVPTFFNGQAQIVTGFQDKTKWIKQELWVETEFDSDGDGKKDRVHVDVTRPFQTDTEGLKVAVVYESSPYFAGTMKNQKMWDVKHKLGEASPARPVNEQAKFIPVRPEISRTEIDTWLPRGFAVVHSEAPGTGLSQGCPTVGGAPEELAPKAVIDWLNGRAKGYTTLDGNVEVQATWATGKVGMTGTSYNGTIPLAAATTGVAGLEAIIPIAPNTSYYHYYRSNGLVRHPGGYLGEDIDQLYDFIYSGAPEKRDYCNATIRDGLYPAKFDRKHGDYNDFWAERDLLTKIKGVKAATLLAHGQQDWNVVPEHTIRIYDALKKQGVATQLYLHQGGHGGGTPPLEMRNRWFSHYLYGIDNGVERDARAMIVRENAERGTPPTPYLDYPNPEAANVNVYLGAGGNKAGSLSTKAAAKATTEKLIDDVQYKGGVLANAEQSPHRLLYATPELSEALHLSGTPTIKIRVAANKPAANLSVWLVTLPFDDKVVGSNGQVGVVTRGWADPQNYRSLTKPGNYDSKLPGTPLVPGKFVDLTFDLQPMDRVIPAGKRLALMIMSSDQDFTLWPKAGTELSVDLKQTNLVLPVVGGADALKKGLGN
;
A
#
# COMPACT_ATOMS: atom_id res chain seq x y z
N MET A 1 1.18 -14.44 -50.87
CA MET A 1 0.58 -13.71 -52.01
C MET A 1 -0.89 -13.45 -51.72
N LYS A 2 -1.25 -12.21 -51.39
CA LYS A 2 -2.51 -11.52 -51.70
C LYS A 2 -2.41 -10.13 -51.08
N LYS A 3 -2.31 -9.13 -51.93
CA LYS A 3 -2.34 -7.70 -51.64
C LYS A 3 -3.74 -7.32 -51.17
N MET A 4 -3.85 -6.49 -50.16
CA MET A 4 -5.07 -5.76 -49.85
C MET A 4 -4.81 -4.25 -49.85
N ASN A 5 -5.65 -3.57 -50.65
CA ASN A 5 -5.59 -2.15 -51.01
C ASN A 5 -5.92 -1.23 -49.84
N ARG A 6 -5.18 -0.12 -49.74
CA ARG A 6 -5.55 1.05 -48.97
C ARG A 6 -6.57 1.90 -49.73
N VAL A 7 -7.69 2.18 -49.10
CA VAL A 7 -8.64 3.21 -49.52
C VAL A 7 -8.38 4.50 -48.74
N LEU A 8 -8.03 5.56 -49.44
CA LEU A 8 -7.90 6.92 -48.95
C LEU A 8 -9.26 7.61 -49.03
N ILE A 9 -9.81 8.05 -47.92
CA ILE A 9 -10.98 8.95 -47.86
C ILE A 9 -10.50 10.36 -47.61
N LYS A 10 -10.68 11.24 -48.58
CA LYS A 10 -10.48 12.70 -48.48
C LYS A 10 -11.65 13.33 -47.72
N ARG A 11 -11.37 14.21 -46.76
CA ARG A 11 -12.34 15.11 -46.14
C ARG A 11 -12.25 16.49 -46.81
N PRO A 12 -13.37 17.18 -47.00
CA PRO A 12 -13.36 18.54 -47.55
C PRO A 12 -13.12 19.59 -46.44
N ALA A 13 -12.40 20.65 -46.79
CA ALA A 13 -12.17 21.82 -45.98
C ALA A 13 -13.40 22.74 -46.00
N SER A 14 -13.87 23.14 -44.82
CA SER A 14 -14.84 24.23 -44.65
C SER A 14 -14.15 25.44 -43.99
N THR A 15 -14.13 26.53 -44.73
CA THR A 15 -13.64 27.85 -44.33
C THR A 15 -14.70 28.55 -43.49
N PHE A 16 -14.37 28.93 -42.26
CA PHE A 16 -15.16 29.86 -41.47
C PHE A 16 -14.39 31.18 -41.32
N VAL A 17 -15.01 32.27 -41.77
CA VAL A 17 -14.57 33.65 -41.62
C VAL A 17 -15.03 34.16 -40.25
N LEU A 18 -14.10 34.61 -39.40
CA LEU A 18 -14.41 35.28 -38.14
C LEU A 18 -14.13 36.78 -38.28
N ALA A 19 -15.18 37.58 -38.06
CA ALA A 19 -15.13 39.04 -37.99
C ALA A 19 -14.55 39.47 -36.62
N GLN A 20 -13.62 40.43 -36.67
CA GLN A 20 -13.08 41.09 -35.47
C GLN A 20 -13.90 42.33 -35.10
N PRO A 21 -14.13 42.63 -33.81
CA PRO A 21 -14.49 43.99 -33.38
C PRO A 21 -13.24 44.81 -33.03
N ARG A 22 -13.16 45.98 -33.60
CA ARG A 22 -12.17 47.04 -33.30
C ARG A 22 -12.51 47.67 -31.94
N VAL A 23 -11.55 47.71 -31.02
CA VAL A 23 -11.61 48.56 -29.82
C VAL A 23 -10.55 49.67 -29.97
N LEU A 24 -11.00 50.90 -29.84
CA LEU A 24 -10.20 52.12 -29.87
C LEU A 24 -9.46 52.27 -28.53
N ALA A 25 -8.13 52.39 -28.54
CA ALA A 25 -7.34 52.81 -27.38
C ALA A 25 -6.79 54.19 -27.58
N LEU A 26 -7.19 55.14 -26.70
CA LEU A 26 -6.60 56.46 -26.58
C LEU A 26 -5.21 56.38 -25.93
N ALA A 27 -4.19 56.91 -26.58
CA ALA A 27 -2.88 57.10 -26.01
C ALA A 27 -2.77 58.48 -25.36
N LEU A 28 -2.44 58.55 -24.07
CA LEU A 28 -1.90 59.77 -23.41
C LEU A 28 -0.38 59.62 -23.33
N ALA A 29 0.34 60.47 -24.03
CA ALA A 29 1.77 60.62 -23.92
C ALA A 29 2.09 61.65 -22.81
N ALA A 30 2.82 61.22 -21.76
CA ALA A 30 3.47 62.11 -20.81
C ALA A 30 5.00 61.94 -20.97
N ALA A 31 5.64 62.99 -21.43
CA ALA A 31 7.10 63.05 -21.54
C ALA A 31 7.72 63.33 -20.16
N PHE A 32 8.57 62.41 -19.71
CA PHE A 32 9.52 62.67 -18.63
C PHE A 32 10.93 62.46 -19.15
N SER A 33 11.69 63.54 -19.14
CA SER A 33 13.12 63.55 -19.42
C SER A 33 13.85 62.95 -18.20
N GLY A 34 14.38 61.73 -18.31
CA GLY A 34 15.15 61.09 -17.27
C GLY A 34 16.63 61.01 -17.64
N ILE A 35 17.45 61.57 -16.82
CA ILE A 35 18.92 61.57 -16.86
C ILE A 35 19.42 60.12 -16.78
N ALA A 36 20.10 59.65 -17.80
CA ALA A 36 20.72 58.33 -17.82
C ALA A 36 21.98 58.33 -16.92
N PHE A 37 21.89 57.71 -15.74
CA PHE A 37 23.06 57.24 -15.04
C PHE A 37 23.46 55.90 -15.64
N ALA A 38 24.62 55.83 -16.24
CA ALA A 38 25.28 54.60 -16.64
C ALA A 38 25.60 53.82 -15.38
N GLN A 39 24.76 52.85 -15.01
CA GLN A 39 25.13 51.82 -14.06
C GLN A 39 26.03 50.80 -14.79
N ASN A 40 27.26 50.65 -14.32
CA ASN A 40 28.09 49.47 -14.64
C ASN A 40 27.31 48.20 -14.39
N PRO A 41 27.28 47.24 -15.30
CA PRO A 41 26.69 45.95 -15.03
C PRO A 41 27.55 45.22 -13.99
N THR A 42 27.23 45.38 -12.71
CA THR A 42 27.60 44.37 -11.73
C THR A 42 26.94 43.09 -12.19
N THR A 43 27.66 42.13 -12.67
CA THR A 43 27.22 40.75 -12.88
C THR A 43 26.83 40.19 -11.54
N ASN A 44 25.58 40.48 -11.09
CA ASN A 44 24.90 39.64 -10.12
C ASN A 44 24.68 38.30 -10.82
N VAL A 45 25.57 37.37 -10.61
CA VAL A 45 25.31 35.98 -10.88
C VAL A 45 24.17 35.63 -9.92
N ASP A 46 22.93 35.66 -10.42
CA ASP A 46 21.76 35.25 -9.64
C ASP A 46 22.03 33.81 -9.16
N LYS A 47 22.29 33.68 -7.86
CA LYS A 47 22.50 32.36 -7.23
C LYS A 47 21.25 31.53 -7.44
N SER A 48 21.40 30.33 -7.97
CA SER A 48 20.29 29.42 -8.13
C SER A 48 19.82 28.93 -6.75
N VAL A 49 18.59 29.27 -6.38
CA VAL A 49 17.96 28.84 -5.12
C VAL A 49 16.63 28.15 -5.42
N PRO A 50 16.16 27.24 -4.54
CA PRO A 50 14.80 26.69 -4.66
C PRO A 50 13.77 27.80 -4.71
N THR A 51 12.88 27.77 -5.70
CA THR A 51 11.82 28.76 -5.89
C THR A 51 10.45 28.12 -5.75
N PHE A 52 9.49 28.89 -5.23
CA PHE A 52 8.14 28.40 -4.95
C PHE A 52 7.09 29.32 -5.58
N PHE A 53 6.10 28.70 -6.22
CA PHE A 53 4.96 29.41 -6.79
C PHE A 53 3.68 28.60 -6.51
N ASN A 54 2.62 29.25 -6.10
CA ASN A 54 1.37 28.62 -5.67
C ASN A 54 1.61 27.47 -4.66
N GLY A 55 2.54 27.67 -3.73
CA GLY A 55 2.82 26.72 -2.67
C GLY A 55 3.59 25.46 -3.11
N GLN A 56 4.15 25.45 -4.30
CA GLN A 56 4.86 24.33 -4.90
C GLN A 56 6.27 24.73 -5.32
N ALA A 57 7.24 23.83 -5.08
CA ALA A 57 8.59 23.98 -5.61
C ALA A 57 8.59 23.94 -7.15
N GLN A 58 9.21 24.94 -7.76
CA GLN A 58 9.27 25.09 -9.21
C GLN A 58 10.58 24.52 -9.76
N ILE A 59 10.56 24.16 -11.05
CA ILE A 59 11.79 23.81 -11.76
C ILE A 59 12.63 25.07 -11.92
N VAL A 60 13.88 25.02 -11.47
CA VAL A 60 14.87 26.11 -11.57
C VAL A 60 15.87 25.75 -12.65
N THR A 61 16.07 26.62 -13.64
CA THR A 61 16.98 26.39 -14.78
C THR A 61 18.38 25.99 -14.34
N GLY A 62 18.93 26.62 -13.28
CA GLY A 62 20.25 26.30 -12.75
C GLY A 62 20.41 24.89 -12.17
N PHE A 63 19.31 24.18 -11.88
CA PHE A 63 19.34 22.80 -11.37
C PHE A 63 19.06 21.74 -12.44
N GLN A 64 18.74 22.13 -13.69
CA GLN A 64 18.34 21.17 -14.74
C GLN A 64 19.50 20.46 -15.43
N ASP A 65 20.71 21.01 -15.38
CA ASP A 65 21.88 20.44 -16.07
C ASP A 65 22.36 19.16 -15.35
N LYS A 66 21.88 18.02 -15.85
CA LYS A 66 22.19 16.69 -15.31
C LYS A 66 23.70 16.35 -15.30
N THR A 67 24.49 17.01 -16.16
CA THR A 67 25.95 16.77 -16.24
C THR A 67 26.72 17.40 -15.07
N LYS A 68 26.09 18.36 -14.39
CA LYS A 68 26.63 19.05 -13.23
C LYS A 68 26.13 18.49 -11.90
N TRP A 69 25.19 17.54 -11.91
CA TRP A 69 24.72 16.95 -10.68
C TRP A 69 25.83 16.19 -9.97
N ILE A 70 26.00 16.47 -8.69
CA ILE A 70 26.94 15.73 -7.86
C ILE A 70 26.33 14.39 -7.50
N LYS A 71 27.08 13.34 -7.79
CA LYS A 71 26.73 11.96 -7.45
C LYS A 71 27.78 11.44 -6.49
N GLN A 72 27.35 11.03 -5.31
CA GLN A 72 28.22 10.57 -4.24
C GLN A 72 27.73 9.23 -3.71
N GLU A 73 28.64 8.28 -3.60
CA GLU A 73 28.47 6.97 -2.97
C GLU A 73 29.18 6.98 -1.63
N LEU A 74 28.53 6.42 -0.59
CA LEU A 74 29.07 6.32 0.76
C LEU A 74 28.40 5.21 1.55
N TRP A 75 28.96 4.89 2.71
CA TRP A 75 28.41 3.91 3.66
C TRP A 75 28.14 4.56 5.00
N VAL A 76 26.91 4.44 5.50
CA VAL A 76 26.49 5.01 6.79
C VAL A 76 26.53 3.90 7.85
N GLU A 77 27.21 4.16 8.95
CA GLU A 77 27.28 3.26 10.10
C GLU A 77 25.97 3.30 10.88
N THR A 78 25.40 2.11 11.11
CA THR A 78 24.18 1.92 11.88
C THR A 78 24.49 1.75 13.37
N GLU A 79 23.45 1.50 14.17
CA GLU A 79 23.62 1.22 15.60
C GLU A 79 23.57 -0.28 15.95
N PHE A 80 23.42 -1.16 14.94
CA PHE A 80 23.25 -2.60 15.10
C PHE A 80 24.35 -3.40 14.37
N ASP A 81 24.50 -4.66 14.77
CA ASP A 81 25.27 -5.73 14.14
C ASP A 81 24.27 -6.88 13.90
N SER A 82 23.78 -7.02 12.69
CA SER A 82 22.79 -8.05 12.35
C SER A 82 23.38 -9.31 11.72
N ASP A 83 24.65 -9.23 11.25
CA ASP A 83 25.36 -10.34 10.64
C ASP A 83 26.36 -11.03 11.58
N GLY A 84 26.44 -10.58 12.86
CA GLY A 84 27.13 -11.23 13.94
C GLY A 84 28.65 -11.19 13.84
N ASP A 85 29.24 -10.20 13.15
CA ASP A 85 30.69 -10.11 12.98
C ASP A 85 31.40 -9.28 14.09
N GLY A 86 30.62 -8.74 15.02
CA GLY A 86 31.11 -7.92 16.13
C GLY A 86 31.35 -6.46 15.76
N LYS A 87 30.94 -6.04 14.58
CA LYS A 87 30.99 -4.66 14.12
C LYS A 87 29.59 -4.16 13.79
N LYS A 88 29.41 -2.85 13.87
CA LYS A 88 28.16 -2.23 13.41
C LYS A 88 28.06 -2.32 11.89
N ASP A 89 26.89 -2.72 11.41
CA ASP A 89 26.61 -2.80 9.98
C ASP A 89 26.69 -1.40 9.35
N ARG A 90 27.21 -1.33 8.13
CA ARG A 90 27.18 -0.13 7.29
C ARG A 90 26.25 -0.33 6.12
N VAL A 91 25.34 0.62 5.93
CA VAL A 91 24.40 0.61 4.80
C VAL A 91 24.89 1.52 3.68
N HIS A 92 24.79 1.01 2.46
CA HIS A 92 25.17 1.72 1.24
C HIS A 92 24.17 2.85 0.95
N VAL A 93 24.70 4.02 0.64
CA VAL A 93 23.94 5.25 0.38
C VAL A 93 24.43 5.92 -0.90
N ASP A 94 23.48 6.33 -1.72
CA ASP A 94 23.66 7.04 -2.96
C ASP A 94 23.03 8.43 -2.87
N VAL A 95 23.81 9.48 -3.10
CA VAL A 95 23.36 10.88 -3.05
C VAL A 95 23.46 11.50 -4.43
N THR A 96 22.37 12.13 -4.88
CA THR A 96 22.38 13.02 -6.04
C THR A 96 21.90 14.41 -5.63
N ARG A 97 22.72 15.46 -5.87
CA ARG A 97 22.43 16.83 -5.43
C ARG A 97 22.87 17.90 -6.41
N PRO A 98 22.30 19.12 -6.36
CA PRO A 98 22.71 20.22 -7.22
C PRO A 98 24.18 20.59 -6.96
N PHE A 99 24.96 20.91 -8.01
CA PHE A 99 26.36 21.29 -7.86
C PHE A 99 26.55 22.59 -7.04
N GLN A 100 25.55 23.45 -6.99
CA GLN A 100 25.54 24.67 -6.17
C GLN A 100 25.70 24.40 -4.68
N THR A 101 25.43 23.17 -4.24
CA THR A 101 25.68 22.77 -2.85
C THR A 101 27.17 22.77 -2.51
N ASP A 102 28.05 22.55 -3.48
CA ASP A 102 29.52 22.64 -3.30
C ASP A 102 30.07 24.01 -3.70
N THR A 103 29.52 24.61 -4.75
CA THR A 103 30.12 25.83 -5.36
C THR A 103 29.58 27.13 -4.78
N GLU A 104 28.33 27.13 -4.25
CA GLU A 104 27.66 28.35 -3.80
C GLU A 104 27.27 28.29 -2.31
N GLY A 105 27.61 27.18 -1.62
CA GLY A 105 27.23 26.95 -0.23
C GLY A 105 25.72 26.75 -0.03
N LEU A 106 24.99 26.39 -1.11
CA LEU A 106 23.56 26.13 -1.06
C LEU A 106 23.29 24.93 -0.13
N LYS A 107 22.32 25.06 0.77
CA LYS A 107 21.78 23.93 1.54
C LYS A 107 20.40 23.59 1.04
N VAL A 108 20.11 22.29 0.87
CA VAL A 108 18.85 21.81 0.32
C VAL A 108 18.21 20.76 1.24
N ALA A 109 16.90 20.67 1.20
CA ALA A 109 16.16 19.60 1.83
C ALA A 109 16.31 18.30 1.02
N VAL A 110 16.04 17.16 1.65
CA VAL A 110 16.29 15.83 1.10
C VAL A 110 14.97 15.11 0.84
N VAL A 111 14.83 14.51 -0.35
CA VAL A 111 13.86 13.45 -0.62
C VAL A 111 14.62 12.11 -0.60
N TYR A 112 14.17 11.18 0.24
CA TYR A 112 14.87 9.95 0.51
C TYR A 112 13.98 8.73 0.21
N GLU A 113 14.51 7.76 -0.53
CA GLU A 113 13.94 6.45 -0.77
C GLU A 113 14.92 5.36 -0.35
N SER A 114 14.46 4.39 0.47
CA SER A 114 15.22 3.19 0.83
C SER A 114 14.53 1.95 0.29
N SER A 115 15.29 0.97 -0.18
CA SER A 115 14.75 -0.19 -0.88
C SER A 115 15.61 -1.45 -0.71
N PRO A 116 14.96 -2.64 -0.59
CA PRO A 116 15.67 -3.90 -0.70
C PRO A 116 15.87 -4.38 -2.16
N TYR A 117 15.42 -3.61 -3.16
CA TYR A 117 15.33 -4.06 -4.55
C TYR A 117 16.35 -3.46 -5.50
N PHE A 118 17.09 -2.42 -5.12
CA PHE A 118 17.96 -1.68 -6.05
C PHE A 118 19.03 -2.55 -6.71
N ALA A 119 19.62 -3.50 -5.96
CA ALA A 119 20.62 -4.43 -6.49
C ALA A 119 20.01 -5.68 -7.19
N GLY A 120 18.70 -5.69 -7.39
CA GLY A 120 17.98 -6.80 -7.99
C GLY A 120 17.44 -7.80 -6.97
N THR A 121 16.69 -8.77 -7.48
CA THR A 121 15.97 -9.78 -6.69
C THR A 121 16.21 -11.17 -7.26
N MET A 122 15.81 -12.18 -6.50
CA MET A 122 15.86 -13.57 -6.94
C MET A 122 15.01 -13.78 -8.19
N LYS A 123 15.51 -14.64 -9.08
CA LYS A 123 14.77 -15.12 -10.26
C LYS A 123 14.19 -16.50 -9.98
N ASN A 124 13.02 -16.81 -10.59
CA ASN A 124 12.40 -18.16 -10.54
C ASN A 124 12.11 -18.66 -9.12
N GLN A 125 11.47 -17.83 -8.31
CA GLN A 125 11.06 -18.17 -6.95
C GLN A 125 10.15 -19.41 -6.92
N LYS A 126 10.52 -20.41 -6.12
CA LYS A 126 9.70 -21.56 -5.81
C LYS A 126 8.88 -21.24 -4.57
N MET A 127 7.58 -21.35 -4.68
CA MET A 127 6.65 -21.07 -3.58
C MET A 127 6.40 -22.31 -2.73
N TRP A 128 5.91 -22.12 -1.51
CA TRP A 128 5.42 -23.21 -0.67
C TRP A 128 4.30 -23.97 -1.38
N ASP A 129 4.28 -25.30 -1.22
CA ASP A 129 3.13 -26.07 -1.66
C ASP A 129 1.90 -25.71 -0.81
N VAL A 130 0.84 -25.26 -1.48
CA VAL A 130 -0.42 -24.89 -0.84
C VAL A 130 -1.39 -26.06 -0.68
N LYS A 131 -1.07 -27.21 -1.28
CA LYS A 131 -1.92 -28.41 -1.28
C LYS A 131 -1.63 -29.28 -0.05
N HIS A 132 -2.12 -28.87 1.11
CA HIS A 132 -2.02 -29.69 2.31
C HIS A 132 -3.26 -29.55 3.20
N LYS A 133 -3.39 -30.45 4.17
CA LYS A 133 -4.53 -30.46 5.08
C LYS A 133 -4.39 -29.35 6.12
N LEU A 134 -5.48 -28.61 6.33
CA LEU A 134 -5.53 -27.53 7.32
C LEU A 134 -5.33 -28.08 8.74
N GLY A 135 -4.63 -27.33 9.59
CA GLY A 135 -4.31 -27.71 10.96
C GLY A 135 -3.20 -28.76 11.09
N GLU A 136 -2.57 -29.17 10.00
CA GLU A 136 -1.37 -30.04 9.99
C GLU A 136 -0.10 -29.24 9.67
N ALA A 137 1.05 -29.86 9.94
CA ALA A 137 2.33 -29.24 9.59
C ALA A 137 2.43 -29.02 8.07
N SER A 138 2.97 -27.86 7.69
CA SER A 138 3.23 -27.56 6.28
C SER A 138 4.22 -28.54 5.67
N PRO A 139 4.18 -28.76 4.35
CA PRO A 139 5.21 -29.50 3.61
C PRO A 139 6.61 -28.92 3.85
N ALA A 140 7.63 -29.62 3.35
CA ALA A 140 8.99 -29.11 3.42
C ALA A 140 9.13 -27.78 2.69
N ARG A 141 9.92 -26.87 3.28
CA ARG A 141 10.25 -25.59 2.67
C ARG A 141 10.89 -25.79 1.29
N PRO A 142 10.43 -25.07 0.26
CA PRO A 142 11.09 -25.13 -1.03
C PRO A 142 12.51 -24.51 -0.95
N VAL A 143 13.46 -25.15 -1.62
CA VAL A 143 14.84 -24.64 -1.71
C VAL A 143 14.92 -23.67 -2.89
N ASN A 144 15.29 -22.44 -2.58
CA ASN A 144 15.50 -21.36 -3.54
C ASN A 144 16.99 -21.00 -3.66
N GLU A 145 17.40 -20.59 -4.84
CA GLU A 145 18.66 -19.85 -5.03
C GLU A 145 18.38 -18.38 -4.71
N GLN A 146 19.14 -17.82 -3.78
CA GLN A 146 19.00 -16.41 -3.42
C GLN A 146 19.41 -15.48 -4.55
N ALA A 147 19.02 -14.20 -4.46
CA ALA A 147 19.40 -13.18 -5.42
C ALA A 147 20.95 -13.11 -5.57
N LYS A 148 21.41 -12.87 -6.79
CA LYS A 148 22.86 -12.77 -7.06
C LYS A 148 23.43 -11.51 -6.45
N PHE A 149 24.56 -11.63 -5.77
CA PHE A 149 25.36 -10.48 -5.39
C PHE A 149 26.00 -9.85 -6.62
N ILE A 150 25.87 -8.54 -6.74
CA ILE A 150 26.48 -7.74 -7.80
C ILE A 150 27.37 -6.69 -7.12
N PRO A 151 28.73 -6.85 -7.15
CA PRO A 151 29.64 -6.00 -6.41
C PRO A 151 29.92 -4.65 -7.12
N VAL A 152 28.86 -4.02 -7.63
CA VAL A 152 28.94 -2.71 -8.28
C VAL A 152 27.74 -1.87 -7.86
N ARG A 153 27.93 -0.57 -7.83
CA ARG A 153 26.88 0.39 -7.54
C ARG A 153 25.63 0.10 -8.39
N PRO A 154 24.46 -0.09 -7.80
CA PRO A 154 23.25 -0.39 -8.54
C PRO A 154 22.79 0.81 -9.38
N GLU A 155 22.15 0.52 -10.51
CA GLU A 155 21.46 1.58 -11.27
C GLU A 155 20.12 1.86 -10.59
N ILE A 156 20.08 2.95 -9.83
CA ILE A 156 18.90 3.36 -9.08
C ILE A 156 17.88 4.09 -9.97
N SER A 157 16.59 3.91 -9.68
CA SER A 157 15.49 4.58 -10.38
C SER A 157 15.70 6.10 -10.42
N ARG A 158 15.58 6.68 -11.62
CA ARG A 158 15.70 8.11 -11.82
C ARG A 158 14.43 8.91 -11.51
N THR A 159 13.36 8.27 -11.21
CA THR A 159 12.03 8.94 -11.08
C THR A 159 12.06 10.06 -10.04
N GLU A 160 12.56 9.78 -8.84
CA GLU A 160 12.64 10.78 -7.78
C GLU A 160 13.73 11.83 -8.09
N ILE A 161 14.87 11.41 -8.64
CA ILE A 161 15.93 12.34 -9.06
C ILE A 161 15.41 13.33 -10.10
N ASP A 162 14.79 12.86 -11.18
CA ASP A 162 14.28 13.70 -12.26
C ASP A 162 13.09 14.58 -11.81
N THR A 163 12.38 14.16 -10.76
CA THR A 163 11.28 14.93 -10.19
C THR A 163 11.77 16.04 -9.26
N TRP A 164 12.66 15.72 -8.30
CA TRP A 164 12.91 16.60 -7.17
C TRP A 164 14.16 17.45 -7.32
N LEU A 165 15.23 16.91 -7.96
CA LEU A 165 16.47 17.65 -8.07
C LEU A 165 16.34 18.94 -8.88
N PRO A 166 15.61 18.98 -10.04
CA PRO A 166 15.35 20.24 -10.76
C PRO A 166 14.56 21.27 -9.95
N ARG A 167 13.92 20.83 -8.84
CA ARG A 167 13.16 21.69 -7.92
C ARG A 167 13.96 22.14 -6.69
N GLY A 168 15.25 21.82 -6.65
CA GLY A 168 16.14 22.27 -5.59
C GLY A 168 16.11 21.40 -4.34
N PHE A 169 15.82 20.10 -4.47
CA PHE A 169 16.05 19.09 -3.44
C PHE A 169 17.30 18.27 -3.76
N ALA A 170 17.92 17.69 -2.76
CA ALA A 170 18.78 16.53 -2.96
C ALA A 170 17.94 15.26 -2.91
N VAL A 171 18.37 14.23 -3.62
CA VAL A 171 17.75 12.91 -3.59
C VAL A 171 18.75 11.91 -3.04
N VAL A 172 18.32 11.16 -2.02
CA VAL A 172 19.12 10.13 -1.36
C VAL A 172 18.44 8.78 -1.54
N HIS A 173 19.24 7.77 -1.87
CA HIS A 173 18.81 6.38 -1.90
C HIS A 173 19.66 5.55 -0.97
N SER A 174 19.10 4.51 -0.34
CA SER A 174 19.87 3.51 0.39
C SER A 174 19.38 2.11 0.11
N GLU A 175 20.27 1.15 0.16
CA GLU A 175 19.94 -0.27 0.13
C GLU A 175 19.65 -0.76 1.54
N ALA A 176 18.59 -1.59 1.69
CA ALA A 176 18.23 -2.18 2.97
C ALA A 176 19.33 -3.14 3.48
N PRO A 177 19.42 -3.42 4.80
CA PRO A 177 20.40 -4.36 5.35
C PRO A 177 20.37 -5.71 4.64
N GLY A 178 21.57 -6.26 4.32
CA GLY A 178 21.72 -7.52 3.61
C GLY A 178 21.34 -7.47 2.12
N THR A 179 21.19 -6.29 1.54
CA THR A 179 20.92 -6.16 0.11
C THR A 179 22.00 -5.31 -0.58
N GLY A 180 22.35 -5.70 -1.80
CA GLY A 180 23.34 -5.00 -2.62
C GLY A 180 24.68 -4.82 -1.91
N LEU A 181 25.11 -3.57 -1.77
CA LEU A 181 26.38 -3.20 -1.13
C LEU A 181 26.25 -2.90 0.38
N SER A 182 25.04 -3.03 0.97
CA SER A 182 24.82 -2.90 2.40
C SER A 182 25.24 -4.16 3.16
N GLN A 183 25.87 -3.98 4.33
CA GLN A 183 26.15 -5.05 5.28
C GLN A 183 24.88 -5.51 6.02
N GLY A 184 25.02 -6.54 6.82
CA GLY A 184 23.96 -7.07 7.66
C GLY A 184 23.13 -8.18 7.02
N CYS A 185 22.10 -8.58 7.73
CA CYS A 185 21.14 -9.60 7.30
C CYS A 185 19.78 -8.98 6.97
N PRO A 186 19.09 -9.44 5.91
CA PRO A 186 17.68 -9.08 5.72
C PRO A 186 16.85 -9.68 6.86
N THR A 187 15.92 -8.92 7.40
CA THR A 187 15.06 -9.38 8.52
C THR A 187 13.57 -9.38 8.20
N VAL A 188 13.19 -8.85 7.05
CA VAL A 188 11.81 -8.68 6.59
C VAL A 188 10.91 -8.11 7.70
N GLY A 189 10.98 -6.79 7.86
CA GLY A 189 10.23 -6.04 8.88
C GLY A 189 10.78 -6.11 10.29
N GLY A 190 12.01 -6.57 10.49
CA GLY A 190 12.69 -6.53 11.79
C GLY A 190 13.32 -5.17 12.10
N ALA A 191 13.82 -5.01 13.33
CA ALA A 191 14.41 -3.75 13.80
C ALA A 191 15.53 -3.18 12.91
N PRO A 192 16.45 -3.96 12.31
CA PRO A 192 17.45 -3.41 11.39
C PRO A 192 16.87 -2.60 10.23
N GLU A 193 15.68 -2.96 9.74
CA GLU A 193 15.03 -2.25 8.64
C GLU A 193 14.39 -0.92 9.06
N GLU A 194 14.10 -0.73 10.34
CA GLU A 194 13.67 0.55 10.93
C GLU A 194 14.88 1.45 11.22
N LEU A 195 15.95 0.84 11.72
CA LEU A 195 17.14 1.54 12.22
C LEU A 195 18.12 1.94 11.10
N ALA A 196 18.16 1.21 9.99
CA ALA A 196 19.02 1.55 8.85
C ALA A 196 18.64 2.92 8.24
N PRO A 197 17.38 3.19 7.83
CA PRO A 197 17.00 4.51 7.34
C PRO A 197 17.09 5.58 8.42
N LYS A 198 16.86 5.25 9.71
CA LYS A 198 17.12 6.16 10.83
C LYS A 198 18.59 6.61 10.85
N ALA A 199 19.54 5.69 10.70
CA ALA A 199 20.97 6.03 10.68
C ALA A 199 21.32 6.98 9.52
N VAL A 200 20.74 6.78 8.34
CA VAL A 200 20.93 7.70 7.19
C VAL A 200 20.35 9.09 7.50
N ILE A 201 19.19 9.18 8.12
CA ILE A 201 18.60 10.46 8.55
C ILE A 201 19.49 11.12 9.62
N ASP A 202 20.02 10.34 10.55
CA ASP A 202 20.96 10.83 11.56
C ASP A 202 22.26 11.33 10.93
N TRP A 203 22.79 10.66 9.90
CA TRP A 203 23.94 11.13 9.13
C TRP A 203 23.64 12.46 8.42
N LEU A 204 22.49 12.60 7.78
CA LEU A 204 22.04 13.84 7.14
C LEU A 204 21.93 15.01 8.13
N ASN A 205 21.87 14.72 9.42
CA ASN A 205 21.79 15.66 10.53
C ASN A 205 23.06 15.72 11.40
N GLY A 206 24.15 15.07 10.97
CA GLY A 206 25.43 15.07 11.68
C GLY A 206 25.47 14.26 12.98
N ARG A 207 24.53 13.32 13.19
CA ARG A 207 24.42 12.47 14.39
C ARG A 207 24.94 11.05 14.19
N ALA A 208 25.12 10.61 12.94
CA ALA A 208 25.75 9.33 12.59
C ALA A 208 26.92 9.55 11.67
N LYS A 209 27.79 8.54 11.54
CA LYS A 209 28.99 8.59 10.69
C LYS A 209 28.70 7.99 9.32
N GLY A 210 29.19 8.68 8.28
CA GLY A 210 29.25 8.15 6.92
C GLY A 210 30.72 8.02 6.47
N TYR A 211 31.01 7.04 5.64
CA TYR A 211 32.37 6.73 5.19
C TYR A 211 32.45 6.63 3.66
N THR A 212 33.60 6.99 3.09
CA THR A 212 33.81 6.96 1.63
C THR A 212 33.88 5.55 1.06
N THR A 213 34.16 4.54 1.88
CA THR A 213 34.24 3.12 1.49
C THR A 213 33.69 2.22 2.60
N LEU A 214 33.26 1.00 2.24
CA LEU A 214 32.69 0.04 3.17
C LEU A 214 33.57 -0.23 4.39
N ASP A 215 34.86 -0.49 4.19
CA ASP A 215 35.83 -0.86 5.25
C ASP A 215 36.73 0.30 5.67
N GLY A 216 36.57 1.49 5.06
CA GLY A 216 37.40 2.64 5.32
C GLY A 216 37.01 3.40 6.58
N ASN A 217 37.86 4.38 6.93
CA ASN A 217 37.66 5.27 8.08
C ASN A 217 37.67 6.77 7.69
N VAL A 218 37.63 7.08 6.40
CA VAL A 218 37.52 8.47 5.92
C VAL A 218 36.05 8.89 6.00
N GLU A 219 35.79 9.77 6.97
CA GLU A 219 34.42 10.24 7.24
C GLU A 219 33.93 11.23 6.19
N VAL A 220 32.63 11.16 5.89
CA VAL A 220 31.90 12.07 5.01
C VAL A 220 30.75 12.70 5.79
N GLN A 221 30.61 14.02 5.70
CA GLN A 221 29.54 14.77 6.34
C GLN A 221 28.59 15.38 5.32
N ALA A 222 27.29 15.41 5.63
CA ALA A 222 26.26 15.99 4.79
C ALA A 222 26.10 17.51 5.05
N THR A 223 27.19 18.29 4.95
CA THR A 223 27.18 19.73 5.23
C THR A 223 26.27 20.55 4.32
N TRP A 224 25.91 19.99 3.18
CA TRP A 224 25.01 20.52 2.16
C TRP A 224 23.51 20.32 2.50
N ALA A 225 23.18 19.46 3.45
CA ALA A 225 21.80 19.21 3.84
C ALA A 225 21.26 20.27 4.83
N THR A 226 19.97 20.58 4.72
CA THR A 226 19.28 21.40 5.73
C THR A 226 18.97 20.63 7.01
N GLY A 227 19.12 19.31 7.00
CA GLY A 227 18.68 18.39 8.04
C GLY A 227 17.20 18.01 7.94
N LYS A 228 16.42 18.61 7.04
CA LYS A 228 15.01 18.27 6.80
C LYS A 228 14.90 17.22 5.71
N VAL A 229 14.29 16.09 6.08
CA VAL A 229 14.16 14.89 5.23
C VAL A 229 12.68 14.56 5.03
N GLY A 230 12.31 14.32 3.77
CA GLY A 230 11.06 13.67 3.40
C GLY A 230 11.34 12.29 2.83
N MET A 231 10.54 11.28 3.17
CA MET A 231 10.69 9.95 2.59
C MET A 231 9.46 9.57 1.75
N THR A 232 9.69 8.77 0.70
CA THR A 232 8.64 8.23 -0.15
C THR A 232 9.03 6.86 -0.68
N GLY A 233 8.08 6.12 -1.21
CA GLY A 233 8.28 4.85 -1.87
C GLY A 233 6.97 4.06 -1.99
N THR A 234 7.00 3.01 -2.81
CA THR A 234 5.82 2.17 -3.08
C THR A 234 6.06 0.75 -2.57
N SER A 235 5.04 0.10 -2.01
CA SER A 235 5.10 -1.28 -1.53
C SER A 235 6.11 -1.42 -0.38
N TYR A 236 7.08 -2.30 -0.45
CA TYR A 236 8.16 -2.41 0.55
C TYR A 236 8.90 -1.07 0.75
N ASN A 237 9.19 -0.35 -0.35
CA ASN A 237 9.78 0.99 -0.27
C ASN A 237 8.84 2.00 0.40
N GLY A 238 7.53 1.76 0.40
CA GLY A 238 6.52 2.54 1.14
C GLY A 238 6.40 2.14 2.61
N THR A 239 6.75 0.89 2.96
CA THR A 239 6.86 0.40 4.33
C THR A 239 7.99 1.08 5.09
N ILE A 240 9.16 1.21 4.45
CA ILE A 240 10.38 1.72 5.07
C ILE A 240 10.24 3.16 5.60
N PRO A 241 9.60 4.13 4.91
CA PRO A 241 9.31 5.46 5.46
C PRO A 241 8.52 5.44 6.77
N LEU A 242 7.49 4.57 6.86
CA LEU A 242 6.73 4.39 8.09
C LEU A 242 7.57 3.73 9.19
N ALA A 243 8.35 2.70 8.84
CA ALA A 243 9.27 2.03 9.76
C ALA A 243 10.28 3.03 10.35
N ALA A 244 10.93 3.85 9.52
CA ALA A 244 11.80 4.93 9.97
C ALA A 244 11.07 5.93 10.89
N ALA A 245 9.84 6.33 10.54
CA ALA A 245 9.05 7.28 11.30
C ALA A 245 8.66 6.75 12.69
N THR A 246 8.44 5.42 12.85
CA THR A 246 8.13 4.81 14.15
C THR A 246 9.26 4.96 15.16
N THR A 247 10.51 5.17 14.72
CA THR A 247 11.67 5.44 15.60
C THR A 247 11.63 6.82 16.22
N GLY A 248 10.80 7.74 15.72
CA GLY A 248 10.73 9.12 16.15
C GLY A 248 11.96 9.95 15.79
N VAL A 249 12.75 9.53 14.80
CA VAL A 249 14.00 10.16 14.40
C VAL A 249 13.80 11.64 14.05
N ALA A 250 14.60 12.51 14.66
CA ALA A 250 14.56 13.94 14.41
C ALA A 250 15.08 14.25 12.98
N GLY A 251 14.44 15.21 12.30
CA GLY A 251 14.76 15.59 10.92
C GLY A 251 13.93 14.84 9.87
N LEU A 252 13.21 13.77 10.22
CA LEU A 252 12.19 13.20 9.35
C LEU A 252 10.89 14.01 9.53
N GLU A 253 10.66 14.96 8.60
CA GLU A 253 9.56 15.92 8.72
C GLU A 253 8.28 15.44 8.02
N ALA A 254 8.41 14.71 6.91
CA ALA A 254 7.27 14.25 6.12
C ALA A 254 7.52 12.91 5.45
N ILE A 255 6.45 12.12 5.30
CA ILE A 255 6.51 10.86 4.55
C ILE A 255 5.32 10.72 3.59
N ILE A 256 5.56 10.05 2.47
CA ILE A 256 4.54 9.71 1.46
C ILE A 256 4.60 8.19 1.18
N PRO A 257 4.08 7.36 2.08
CA PRO A 257 4.00 5.91 1.88
C PRO A 257 2.90 5.55 0.88
N ILE A 258 3.25 4.81 -0.18
CA ILE A 258 2.34 4.38 -1.23
C ILE A 258 2.18 2.86 -1.15
N ALA A 259 0.97 2.37 -0.96
CA ALA A 259 0.64 0.95 -0.78
C ALA A 259 1.59 0.23 0.23
N PRO A 260 1.83 0.80 1.43
CA PRO A 260 2.79 0.26 2.38
C PRO A 260 2.31 -1.05 2.99
N ASN A 261 3.19 -2.04 3.09
CA ASN A 261 2.97 -3.19 3.96
C ASN A 261 3.27 -2.78 5.42
N THR A 262 2.25 -2.60 6.23
CA THR A 262 2.40 -2.11 7.60
C THR A 262 2.39 -3.19 8.66
N SER A 263 2.12 -4.44 8.26
CA SER A 263 2.15 -5.62 9.12
C SER A 263 2.38 -6.87 8.30
N TYR A 264 3.49 -7.57 8.54
CA TYR A 264 3.76 -8.83 7.84
C TYR A 264 2.81 -9.94 8.25
N TYR A 265 2.18 -9.86 9.42
CA TYR A 265 1.06 -10.73 9.75
C TYR A 265 -0.10 -10.54 8.78
N HIS A 266 -0.60 -9.33 8.62
CA HIS A 266 -1.73 -9.03 7.72
C HIS A 266 -1.37 -9.22 6.23
N TYR A 267 -0.09 -9.34 5.90
CA TYR A 267 0.37 -9.64 4.56
C TYR A 267 0.30 -11.16 4.25
N TYR A 268 0.63 -12.00 5.24
CA TYR A 268 0.69 -13.46 5.09
C TYR A 268 -0.39 -14.22 5.86
N ARG A 269 -1.20 -13.55 6.65
CA ARG A 269 -2.28 -14.12 7.47
C ARG A 269 -3.50 -13.20 7.43
N SER A 270 -4.66 -13.74 7.76
CA SER A 270 -5.87 -12.95 7.97
C SER A 270 -6.75 -13.64 9.00
N ASN A 271 -6.93 -13.02 10.16
CA ASN A 271 -7.77 -13.56 11.23
C ASN A 271 -7.46 -15.04 11.54
N GLY A 272 -6.18 -15.39 11.71
CA GLY A 272 -5.70 -16.76 11.97
C GLY A 272 -5.61 -17.64 10.72
N LEU A 273 -6.12 -17.23 9.58
CA LEU A 273 -6.02 -17.97 8.34
C LEU A 273 -4.68 -17.71 7.66
N VAL A 274 -3.98 -18.76 7.22
CA VAL A 274 -2.79 -18.66 6.37
C VAL A 274 -3.24 -18.17 5.00
N ARG A 275 -2.87 -16.92 4.69
CA ARG A 275 -3.20 -16.22 3.44
C ARG A 275 -1.93 -15.92 2.65
N HIS A 276 -2.07 -15.79 1.36
CA HIS A 276 -1.00 -15.40 0.45
C HIS A 276 -1.32 -14.06 -0.21
N PRO A 277 -0.30 -13.22 -0.48
CA PRO A 277 -0.52 -11.99 -1.23
C PRO A 277 -1.01 -12.31 -2.65
N GLY A 278 -1.90 -11.49 -3.17
CA GLY A 278 -2.43 -11.69 -4.52
C GLY A 278 -1.33 -11.67 -5.57
N GLY A 279 -1.30 -12.70 -6.42
CA GLY A 279 -0.26 -12.94 -7.42
C GLY A 279 0.93 -13.77 -6.92
N TYR A 280 1.02 -14.05 -5.61
CA TYR A 280 2.14 -14.77 -4.99
C TYR A 280 1.65 -15.94 -4.12
N LEU A 281 0.80 -16.78 -4.69
CA LEU A 281 0.26 -17.95 -4.01
C LEU A 281 1.39 -18.88 -3.53
N GLY A 282 1.41 -19.16 -2.23
CA GLY A 282 2.46 -19.95 -1.58
C GLY A 282 3.65 -19.13 -1.06
N GLU A 283 3.68 -17.81 -1.24
CA GLU A 283 4.69 -16.95 -0.61
C GLU A 283 4.47 -16.86 0.91
N ASP A 284 5.57 -16.79 1.66
CA ASP A 284 5.59 -16.42 3.06
C ASP A 284 6.86 -15.60 3.36
N ILE A 285 7.03 -15.15 4.58
CA ILE A 285 8.11 -14.24 4.98
C ILE A 285 9.52 -14.77 4.65
N ASP A 286 9.71 -16.08 4.75
CA ASP A 286 10.97 -16.77 4.42
C ASP A 286 11.24 -16.81 2.91
N GLN A 287 10.19 -16.77 2.09
CA GLN A 287 10.28 -16.64 0.63
C GLN A 287 10.65 -15.22 0.22
N LEU A 288 10.08 -14.23 0.89
CA LEU A 288 10.43 -12.82 0.67
C LEU A 288 11.87 -12.53 1.10
N TYR A 289 12.34 -13.17 2.20
CA TYR A 289 13.75 -13.11 2.61
C TYR A 289 14.68 -13.58 1.48
N ASP A 290 14.46 -14.78 0.91
CA ASP A 290 15.27 -15.28 -0.20
C ASP A 290 15.18 -14.36 -1.43
N PHE A 291 14.00 -13.79 -1.69
CA PHE A 291 13.75 -12.93 -2.83
C PHE A 291 14.59 -11.66 -2.82
N ILE A 292 14.80 -11.07 -1.65
CA ILE A 292 15.51 -9.79 -1.51
C ILE A 292 17.00 -9.96 -1.16
N TYR A 293 17.45 -11.12 -0.65
CA TYR A 293 18.82 -11.27 -0.17
C TYR A 293 19.83 -11.24 -1.31
N SER A 294 20.23 -10.03 -1.73
CA SER A 294 21.21 -9.76 -2.77
C SER A 294 22.58 -9.32 -2.23
N GLY A 295 22.76 -9.26 -0.92
CA GLY A 295 24.00 -8.87 -0.24
C GLY A 295 25.15 -9.88 -0.41
N ALA A 296 26.30 -9.52 0.13
CA ALA A 296 27.56 -10.24 -0.01
C ALA A 296 27.46 -11.71 0.41
N PRO A 297 28.09 -12.66 -0.34
CA PRO A 297 27.90 -14.09 -0.12
C PRO A 297 28.49 -14.61 1.19
N GLU A 298 29.55 -13.99 1.69
CA GLU A 298 30.31 -14.44 2.87
C GLU A 298 29.52 -14.43 4.18
N LYS A 299 28.43 -13.67 4.23
CA LYS A 299 27.54 -13.60 5.40
C LYS A 299 26.29 -14.47 5.28
N ARG A 300 26.06 -15.04 4.10
CA ARG A 300 24.80 -15.76 3.81
C ARG A 300 24.59 -16.99 4.70
N ASP A 301 25.64 -17.75 4.99
CA ASP A 301 25.53 -18.94 5.84
C ASP A 301 25.05 -18.57 7.24
N TYR A 302 25.63 -17.50 7.84
CA TYR A 302 25.20 -17.01 9.14
C TYR A 302 23.77 -16.50 9.13
N CYS A 303 23.46 -15.58 8.21
CA CYS A 303 22.12 -14.98 8.10
C CYS A 303 21.03 -16.03 7.82
N ASN A 304 21.31 -16.99 6.91
CA ASN A 304 20.39 -18.06 6.60
C ASN A 304 20.15 -18.97 7.82
N ALA A 305 21.22 -19.40 8.50
CA ALA A 305 21.09 -20.27 9.66
C ALA A 305 20.34 -19.58 10.82
N THR A 306 20.62 -18.29 11.05
CA THR A 306 20.06 -17.55 12.18
C THR A 306 18.62 -17.11 11.93
N ILE A 307 18.32 -16.57 10.75
CA ILE A 307 17.04 -15.91 10.45
C ILE A 307 16.13 -16.84 9.66
N ARG A 308 16.51 -17.20 8.43
CA ARG A 308 15.65 -17.96 7.52
C ARG A 308 15.31 -19.36 8.03
N ASP A 309 16.32 -20.09 8.49
CA ASP A 309 16.20 -21.50 8.88
C ASP A 309 16.06 -21.67 10.39
N GLY A 310 16.43 -20.66 11.18
CA GLY A 310 16.31 -20.64 12.64
C GLY A 310 15.06 -19.92 13.14
N LEU A 311 15.05 -18.58 13.03
CA LEU A 311 13.99 -17.73 13.60
C LEU A 311 12.62 -17.98 12.97
N TYR A 312 12.54 -17.98 11.63
CA TYR A 312 11.25 -18.04 10.94
C TYR A 312 10.50 -19.34 11.20
N PRO A 313 11.07 -20.56 10.97
CA PRO A 313 10.34 -21.82 11.21
C PRO A 313 9.87 -21.99 12.65
N ALA A 314 10.60 -21.40 13.59
CA ALA A 314 10.25 -21.46 15.02
C ALA A 314 9.08 -20.54 15.41
N LYS A 315 8.76 -19.50 14.58
CA LYS A 315 7.89 -18.38 15.02
C LYS A 315 6.75 -18.01 14.07
N PHE A 316 6.86 -18.23 12.76
CA PHE A 316 5.88 -17.71 11.78
C PHE A 316 4.58 -18.51 11.68
N ASP A 317 4.53 -19.68 12.30
CA ASP A 317 3.36 -20.57 12.44
C ASP A 317 2.51 -20.73 11.17
N ARG A 318 3.02 -21.54 10.23
CA ARG A 318 2.25 -21.91 9.03
C ARG A 318 1.18 -22.97 9.29
N LYS A 319 1.18 -23.61 10.48
CA LYS A 319 0.21 -24.64 10.82
C LYS A 319 -1.13 -24.04 11.26
N HIS A 320 -1.08 -23.02 12.13
CA HIS A 320 -2.28 -22.44 12.73
C HIS A 320 -2.56 -21.00 12.23
N GLY A 321 -1.52 -20.29 11.78
CA GLY A 321 -1.64 -18.91 11.34
C GLY A 321 -1.90 -17.90 12.47
N ASP A 322 -1.60 -18.28 13.72
CA ASP A 322 -1.88 -17.46 14.89
C ASP A 322 -0.95 -16.24 14.99
N TYR A 323 -1.48 -15.14 15.52
CA TYR A 323 -0.71 -13.94 15.85
C TYR A 323 0.11 -14.17 17.13
N ASN A 324 1.38 -13.75 17.12
CA ASN A 324 2.30 -13.89 18.24
C ASN A 324 3.30 -12.72 18.30
N ASP A 325 4.27 -12.78 19.24
CA ASP A 325 5.26 -11.71 19.41
C ASP A 325 6.13 -11.47 18.19
N PHE A 326 6.48 -12.51 17.42
CA PHE A 326 7.24 -12.39 16.17
C PHE A 326 6.50 -11.50 15.14
N TRP A 327 5.20 -11.68 15.01
CA TRP A 327 4.37 -10.88 14.15
C TRP A 327 4.13 -9.46 14.70
N ALA A 328 3.99 -9.34 16.04
CA ALA A 328 3.84 -8.06 16.71
C ALA A 328 5.06 -7.13 16.51
N GLU A 329 6.27 -7.68 16.52
CA GLU A 329 7.51 -6.95 16.21
C GLU A 329 7.55 -6.43 14.77
N ARG A 330 6.80 -7.05 13.86
CA ARG A 330 6.68 -6.75 12.43
C ARG A 330 5.36 -6.06 12.06
N ASP A 331 4.69 -5.48 13.05
CA ASP A 331 3.49 -4.65 12.88
C ASP A 331 3.79 -3.22 13.32
N LEU A 332 3.87 -2.30 12.37
CA LEU A 332 4.20 -0.90 12.62
C LEU A 332 3.14 -0.19 13.49
N LEU A 333 1.90 -0.71 13.54
CA LEU A 333 0.86 -0.16 14.39
C LEU A 333 1.22 -0.26 15.88
N THR A 334 1.97 -1.30 16.29
CA THR A 334 2.44 -1.47 17.68
C THR A 334 3.41 -0.36 18.12
N LYS A 335 4.09 0.27 17.15
CA LYS A 335 5.11 1.31 17.34
C LYS A 335 4.64 2.70 16.89
N ILE A 336 3.38 2.83 16.47
CA ILE A 336 2.84 4.03 15.82
C ILE A 336 3.00 5.32 16.62
N LYS A 337 3.06 5.23 17.95
CA LYS A 337 3.27 6.37 18.86
C LYS A 337 4.56 7.13 18.60
N GLY A 338 5.56 6.50 17.99
CA GLY A 338 6.82 7.13 17.59
C GLY A 338 6.69 8.09 16.42
N VAL A 339 5.67 7.93 15.58
CA VAL A 339 5.51 8.73 14.36
C VAL A 339 5.14 10.16 14.69
N LYS A 340 5.99 11.10 14.23
CA LYS A 340 5.79 12.56 14.32
C LYS A 340 5.74 13.20 12.94
N ALA A 341 6.34 12.56 11.93
CA ALA A 341 6.41 13.04 10.57
C ALA A 341 5.01 13.18 9.97
N ALA A 342 4.76 14.29 9.29
CA ALA A 342 3.53 14.49 8.54
C ALA A 342 3.38 13.41 7.47
N THR A 343 2.21 12.76 7.37
CA THR A 343 2.04 11.54 6.61
C THR A 343 0.94 11.66 5.54
N LEU A 344 1.33 11.60 4.25
CA LEU A 344 0.41 11.47 3.12
C LEU A 344 0.38 10.01 2.67
N LEU A 345 -0.66 9.28 3.09
CA LEU A 345 -0.85 7.87 2.76
C LEU A 345 -1.55 7.71 1.41
N ALA A 346 -1.11 6.76 0.58
CA ALA A 346 -1.78 6.45 -0.68
C ALA A 346 -2.02 4.94 -0.82
N HIS A 347 -3.20 4.54 -1.38
CA HIS A 347 -3.50 3.12 -1.59
C HIS A 347 -4.51 2.89 -2.72
N GLY A 348 -4.39 1.74 -3.38
CA GLY A 348 -5.35 1.24 -4.35
C GLY A 348 -6.44 0.40 -3.68
N GLN A 349 -7.70 0.69 -3.94
CA GLN A 349 -8.82 -0.05 -3.34
C GLN A 349 -9.00 -1.46 -3.92
N GLN A 350 -8.34 -1.77 -5.04
CA GLN A 350 -8.26 -3.09 -5.66
C GLN A 350 -6.88 -3.73 -5.47
N ASP A 351 -6.14 -3.30 -4.47
CA ASP A 351 -4.87 -3.90 -4.11
C ASP A 351 -5.09 -5.16 -3.28
N TRP A 352 -4.98 -6.31 -3.95
CA TRP A 352 -5.09 -7.63 -3.31
C TRP A 352 -3.71 -8.26 -3.03
N ASN A 353 -2.63 -7.54 -3.32
CA ASN A 353 -1.28 -7.89 -2.86
C ASN A 353 -1.09 -7.34 -1.44
N VAL A 354 -0.90 -6.03 -1.29
CA VAL A 354 -0.95 -5.33 0.00
C VAL A 354 -2.37 -4.78 0.16
N VAL A 355 -3.16 -5.41 0.99
CA VAL A 355 -4.59 -5.07 1.10
C VAL A 355 -4.83 -3.70 1.76
N PRO A 356 -5.92 -2.98 1.43
CA PRO A 356 -6.14 -1.60 1.87
C PRO A 356 -6.14 -1.38 3.38
N GLU A 357 -6.44 -2.40 4.20
CA GLU A 357 -6.41 -2.28 5.66
C GLU A 357 -5.05 -1.84 6.20
N HIS A 358 -3.94 -2.22 5.54
CA HIS A 358 -2.60 -1.78 5.92
C HIS A 358 -2.51 -0.26 6.05
N THR A 359 -3.03 0.47 5.08
CA THR A 359 -3.04 1.93 5.07
C THR A 359 -4.07 2.51 6.02
N ILE A 360 -5.29 1.96 6.04
CA ILE A 360 -6.39 2.54 6.83
C ILE A 360 -6.14 2.39 8.34
N ARG A 361 -5.58 1.27 8.80
CA ARG A 361 -5.19 1.10 10.21
C ARG A 361 -4.20 2.17 10.68
N ILE A 362 -3.22 2.49 9.85
CA ILE A 362 -2.23 3.54 10.13
C ILE A 362 -2.87 4.93 10.07
N TYR A 363 -3.68 5.21 9.04
CA TYR A 363 -4.39 6.48 8.91
C TYR A 363 -5.22 6.80 10.17
N ASP A 364 -6.03 5.85 10.61
CA ASP A 364 -6.87 6.03 11.80
C ASP A 364 -6.04 6.23 13.09
N ALA A 365 -4.93 5.51 13.23
CA ALA A 365 -4.05 5.63 14.37
C ALA A 365 -3.33 6.99 14.41
N LEU A 366 -2.80 7.46 13.30
CA LEU A 366 -2.12 8.75 13.19
C LEU A 366 -3.10 9.91 13.40
N LYS A 367 -4.28 9.83 12.79
CA LYS A 367 -5.36 10.79 12.99
C LYS A 367 -5.75 10.90 14.47
N LYS A 368 -5.94 9.76 15.16
CA LYS A 368 -6.24 9.71 16.60
C LYS A 368 -5.12 10.29 17.46
N GLN A 369 -3.88 10.19 17.01
CA GLN A 369 -2.70 10.73 17.67
C GLN A 369 -2.52 12.24 17.41
N GLY A 370 -3.25 12.83 16.45
CA GLY A 370 -3.15 14.24 16.06
C GLY A 370 -1.96 14.55 15.14
N VAL A 371 -1.37 13.54 14.51
CA VAL A 371 -0.35 13.72 13.47
C VAL A 371 -1.00 14.29 12.21
N ALA A 372 -0.36 15.25 11.56
CA ALA A 372 -0.80 15.76 10.27
C ALA A 372 -0.87 14.61 9.26
N THR A 373 -2.08 14.26 8.83
CA THR A 373 -2.32 13.04 8.03
C THR A 373 -3.31 13.32 6.92
N GLN A 374 -2.94 12.92 5.69
CA GLN A 374 -3.80 12.95 4.52
C GLN A 374 -3.83 11.57 3.87
N LEU A 375 -4.97 11.22 3.25
CA LEU A 375 -5.21 9.93 2.59
C LEU A 375 -5.56 10.15 1.12
N TYR A 376 -4.93 9.39 0.24
CA TYR A 376 -5.24 9.33 -1.20
C TYR A 376 -5.63 7.90 -1.57
N LEU A 377 -6.91 7.68 -1.94
CA LEU A 377 -7.39 6.38 -2.40
C LEU A 377 -7.71 6.41 -3.89
N HIS A 378 -7.27 5.39 -4.63
CA HIS A 378 -7.56 5.22 -6.04
C HIS A 378 -8.16 3.85 -6.34
N GLN A 379 -8.77 3.69 -7.52
CA GLN A 379 -9.48 2.46 -7.91
C GLN A 379 -8.57 1.36 -8.48
N GLY A 380 -7.25 1.57 -8.52
CA GLY A 380 -6.29 0.61 -9.05
C GLY A 380 -5.90 -0.49 -8.06
N GLY A 381 -5.12 -1.45 -8.57
CA GLY A 381 -4.45 -2.49 -7.77
C GLY A 381 -3.08 -2.03 -7.25
N HIS A 382 -2.24 -3.01 -6.86
CA HIS A 382 -0.91 -2.78 -6.31
C HIS A 382 -0.02 -1.98 -7.28
N GLY A 383 0.59 -0.91 -6.78
CA GLY A 383 1.41 -0.01 -7.62
C GLY A 383 0.64 0.80 -8.67
N GLY A 384 -0.70 0.74 -8.67
CA GLY A 384 -1.54 1.32 -9.72
C GLY A 384 -1.75 2.83 -9.69
N GLY A 385 -1.19 3.57 -8.73
CA GLY A 385 -1.33 5.01 -8.67
C GLY A 385 -0.56 5.67 -7.53
N THR A 386 0.12 6.75 -7.85
CA THR A 386 0.74 7.66 -6.87
C THR A 386 -0.13 8.89 -6.72
N PRO A 387 -0.10 9.57 -5.57
CA PRO A 387 -0.71 10.89 -5.47
C PRO A 387 -0.19 11.81 -6.58
N PRO A 388 -1.02 12.67 -7.16
CA PRO A 388 -0.59 13.64 -8.17
C PRO A 388 0.64 14.41 -7.72
N LEU A 389 1.53 14.76 -8.65
CA LEU A 389 2.76 15.52 -8.33
C LEU A 389 2.45 16.81 -7.56
N GLU A 390 1.34 17.46 -7.87
CA GLU A 390 0.88 18.65 -7.15
C GLU A 390 0.70 18.37 -5.65
N MET A 391 0.01 17.27 -5.27
CA MET A 391 -0.18 16.92 -3.87
C MET A 391 1.16 16.64 -3.19
N ARG A 392 2.02 15.82 -3.82
CA ARG A 392 3.34 15.46 -3.28
C ARG A 392 4.24 16.69 -3.14
N ASN A 393 4.21 17.59 -4.13
CA ASN A 393 5.01 18.81 -4.15
C ASN A 393 4.54 19.79 -3.06
N ARG A 394 3.23 20.04 -2.93
CA ARG A 394 2.69 20.87 -1.84
C ARG A 394 3.06 20.31 -0.47
N TRP A 395 2.98 18.96 -0.29
CA TRP A 395 3.35 18.28 0.95
C TRP A 395 4.82 18.51 1.31
N PHE A 396 5.74 18.20 0.42
CA PHE A 396 7.16 18.39 0.68
C PHE A 396 7.58 19.87 0.72
N SER A 397 6.98 20.76 -0.08
CA SER A 397 7.26 22.19 0.01
C SER A 397 6.90 22.77 1.37
N HIS A 398 5.78 22.36 1.93
CA HIS A 398 5.34 22.80 3.26
C HIS A 398 6.28 22.29 4.36
N TYR A 399 6.40 20.97 4.48
CA TYR A 399 7.11 20.38 5.63
C TYR A 399 8.62 20.49 5.55
N LEU A 400 9.22 20.50 4.36
CA LEU A 400 10.67 20.52 4.20
C LEU A 400 11.25 21.94 4.00
N TYR A 401 10.47 22.85 3.44
CA TYR A 401 10.90 24.24 3.20
C TYR A 401 10.09 25.27 4.00
N GLY A 402 9.07 24.87 4.75
CA GLY A 402 8.25 25.76 5.55
C GLY A 402 7.34 26.69 4.72
N ILE A 403 6.98 26.31 3.51
CA ILE A 403 6.13 27.12 2.63
C ILE A 403 4.69 27.08 3.16
N ASP A 404 4.13 28.22 3.52
CA ASP A 404 2.70 28.32 3.86
C ASP A 404 1.86 28.19 2.60
N ASN A 405 1.38 26.99 2.32
CA ASN A 405 0.56 26.67 1.16
C ASN A 405 -0.82 26.12 1.52
N GLY A 406 -1.15 26.13 2.81
CA GLY A 406 -2.46 25.71 3.30
C GLY A 406 -2.72 24.22 3.26
N VAL A 407 -1.72 23.35 2.98
CA VAL A 407 -1.92 21.91 2.85
C VAL A 407 -2.53 21.25 4.09
N GLU A 408 -2.30 21.81 5.29
CA GLU A 408 -2.88 21.31 6.55
C GLU A 408 -4.40 21.58 6.68
N ARG A 409 -4.93 22.48 5.84
CA ARG A 409 -6.36 22.82 5.77
C ARG A 409 -7.08 22.12 4.62
N ASP A 410 -6.36 21.37 3.79
CA ASP A 410 -6.96 20.58 2.72
C ASP A 410 -7.83 19.45 3.29
N ALA A 411 -8.73 18.94 2.47
CA ALA A 411 -9.52 17.75 2.80
C ALA A 411 -8.61 16.58 3.18
N ARG A 412 -8.96 15.88 4.27
CA ARG A 412 -8.14 14.79 4.80
C ARG A 412 -8.08 13.57 3.90
N ALA A 413 -9.14 13.32 3.12
CA ALA A 413 -9.16 12.22 2.18
C ALA A 413 -9.48 12.69 0.76
N MET A 414 -8.73 12.18 -0.19
CA MET A 414 -8.82 12.46 -1.61
C MET A 414 -9.13 11.15 -2.34
N ILE A 415 -10.35 11.01 -2.85
CA ILE A 415 -10.87 9.74 -3.40
C ILE A 415 -10.99 9.84 -4.92
N VAL A 416 -10.23 9.05 -5.65
CA VAL A 416 -10.43 8.87 -7.10
C VAL A 416 -11.68 8.03 -7.30
N ARG A 417 -12.66 8.57 -8.04
CA ARG A 417 -13.94 7.88 -8.29
C ARG A 417 -13.81 6.78 -9.34
N GLU A 418 -14.75 5.85 -9.28
CA GLU A 418 -14.92 4.80 -10.28
C GLU A 418 -15.13 5.44 -11.67
N ASN A 419 -14.48 4.87 -12.67
CA ASN A 419 -14.57 5.33 -14.06
C ASN A 419 -14.12 6.79 -14.29
N ALA A 420 -13.39 7.39 -13.34
CA ALA A 420 -12.80 8.71 -13.55
C ALA A 420 -11.83 8.66 -14.73
N GLU A 421 -11.93 9.64 -15.62
CA GLU A 421 -10.97 9.82 -16.72
C GLU A 421 -9.58 10.13 -16.14
N ARG A 422 -8.54 9.74 -16.89
CA ARG A 422 -7.17 10.04 -16.48
C ARG A 422 -6.97 11.56 -16.32
N GLY A 423 -6.51 11.97 -15.14
CA GLY A 423 -6.29 13.37 -14.81
C GLY A 423 -7.49 14.07 -14.16
N THR A 424 -8.63 13.38 -13.98
CA THR A 424 -9.72 13.91 -13.16
C THR A 424 -9.23 14.11 -11.71
N PRO A 425 -9.42 15.30 -11.12
CA PRO A 425 -9.09 15.52 -9.73
C PRO A 425 -9.82 14.55 -8.80
N PRO A 426 -9.18 14.07 -7.73
CA PRO A 426 -9.85 13.23 -6.74
C PRO A 426 -10.94 14.04 -6.02
N THR A 427 -12.01 13.34 -5.61
CA THR A 427 -13.09 13.94 -4.80
C THR A 427 -12.60 14.15 -3.37
N PRO A 428 -12.66 15.39 -2.84
CA PRO A 428 -12.24 15.68 -1.47
C PRO A 428 -13.32 15.27 -0.47
N TYR A 429 -12.93 14.60 0.61
CA TYR A 429 -13.74 14.34 1.79
C TYR A 429 -13.12 15.00 3.02
N LEU A 430 -13.94 15.49 3.94
CA LEU A 430 -13.47 16.03 5.21
C LEU A 430 -12.69 14.99 6.03
N ASP A 431 -13.06 13.70 5.89
CA ASP A 431 -12.40 12.57 6.51
C ASP A 431 -12.71 11.27 5.76
N TYR A 432 -11.99 10.18 6.08
CA TYR A 432 -12.33 8.81 5.70
C TYR A 432 -12.63 7.98 6.97
N PRO A 433 -13.69 7.14 6.96
CA PRO A 433 -14.70 7.02 5.90
C PRO A 433 -15.45 8.33 5.64
N ASN A 434 -16.21 8.40 4.53
CA ASN A 434 -17.08 9.55 4.26
C ASN A 434 -17.90 9.88 5.51
N PRO A 435 -17.89 11.13 6.02
CA PRO A 435 -18.57 11.49 7.27
C PRO A 435 -20.09 11.21 7.29
N GLU A 436 -20.72 11.09 6.12
CA GLU A 436 -22.13 10.74 5.99
C GLU A 436 -22.38 9.23 6.00
N ALA A 437 -21.33 8.40 6.07
CA ALA A 437 -21.46 6.96 6.14
C ALA A 437 -21.96 6.51 7.53
N ALA A 438 -22.97 5.66 7.53
CA ALA A 438 -23.50 5.04 8.74
C ALA A 438 -23.62 3.53 8.56
N ASN A 439 -23.41 2.79 9.63
CA ASN A 439 -23.48 1.33 9.63
C ASN A 439 -24.94 0.86 9.54
N VAL A 440 -25.23 0.03 8.53
CA VAL A 440 -26.56 -0.56 8.30
C VAL A 440 -26.45 -2.08 8.29
N ASN A 441 -27.28 -2.75 9.08
CA ASN A 441 -27.36 -4.21 9.08
C ASN A 441 -28.15 -4.71 7.88
N VAL A 442 -27.61 -5.70 7.17
CA VAL A 442 -28.30 -6.48 6.15
C VAL A 442 -28.23 -7.97 6.51
N TYR A 443 -29.30 -8.68 6.21
CA TYR A 443 -29.55 -10.06 6.65
C TYR A 443 -29.75 -10.98 5.45
N LEU A 444 -29.45 -12.25 5.67
CA LEU A 444 -29.48 -13.31 4.66
C LEU A 444 -30.83 -14.03 4.68
N GLY A 445 -31.49 -14.13 3.52
CA GLY A 445 -32.65 -14.98 3.31
C GLY A 445 -32.30 -16.21 2.49
N ALA A 446 -32.99 -17.31 2.73
CA ALA A 446 -32.66 -18.63 2.18
C ALA A 446 -32.54 -18.66 0.64
N GLY A 447 -31.83 -19.68 0.14
CA GLY A 447 -31.58 -19.92 -1.29
C GLY A 447 -30.17 -19.69 -1.76
N GLY A 448 -29.19 -19.61 -0.86
CA GLY A 448 -27.80 -19.23 -1.14
C GLY A 448 -27.07 -20.13 -2.13
N ASN A 449 -27.45 -21.38 -2.35
CA ASN A 449 -26.85 -22.23 -3.39
C ASN A 449 -27.25 -21.79 -4.84
N LYS A 450 -28.29 -20.97 -4.98
CA LYS A 450 -28.61 -20.20 -6.21
C LYS A 450 -28.29 -18.73 -5.98
N ALA A 451 -29.30 -17.96 -5.56
CA ALA A 451 -29.17 -16.58 -5.12
C ALA A 451 -30.24 -16.31 -4.06
N GLY A 452 -29.90 -16.47 -2.78
CA GLY A 452 -30.72 -16.05 -1.65
C GLY A 452 -30.89 -14.54 -1.62
N SER A 453 -31.71 -14.01 -0.73
CA SER A 453 -31.91 -12.57 -0.60
C SER A 453 -30.93 -11.94 0.38
N LEU A 454 -30.50 -10.71 0.08
CA LEU A 454 -29.80 -9.82 1.00
C LEU A 454 -30.69 -8.59 1.23
N SER A 455 -31.14 -8.38 2.46
CA SER A 455 -32.14 -7.35 2.75
C SER A 455 -32.00 -6.77 4.16
N THR A 456 -32.74 -5.69 4.45
CA THR A 456 -32.76 -5.06 5.78
C THR A 456 -33.65 -5.82 6.80
N LYS A 457 -34.34 -6.88 6.37
CA LYS A 457 -35.21 -7.68 7.23
C LYS A 457 -34.52 -8.95 7.66
N ALA A 458 -34.43 -9.17 8.98
CA ALA A 458 -33.86 -10.40 9.53
C ALA A 458 -34.71 -11.63 9.19
N ALA A 459 -34.05 -12.79 9.03
CA ALA A 459 -34.74 -14.05 8.79
C ALA A 459 -35.68 -14.40 9.95
N ALA A 460 -36.96 -14.62 9.66
CA ALA A 460 -37.97 -14.93 10.68
C ALA A 460 -37.77 -16.33 11.28
N LYS A 461 -37.33 -17.30 10.46
CA LYS A 461 -37.10 -18.70 10.88
C LYS A 461 -35.59 -19.00 10.92
N ALA A 462 -35.19 -19.85 11.86
CA ALA A 462 -33.85 -20.44 11.84
C ALA A 462 -33.73 -21.33 10.58
N THR A 463 -32.74 -21.03 9.76
CA THR A 463 -32.44 -21.78 8.54
C THR A 463 -30.95 -21.97 8.45
N THR A 464 -30.51 -23.21 8.25
CA THR A 464 -29.12 -23.54 8.03
C THR A 464 -28.92 -23.88 6.56
N GLU A 465 -27.95 -23.27 5.91
CA GLU A 465 -27.52 -23.60 4.55
C GLU A 465 -26.09 -24.10 4.56
N LYS A 466 -25.74 -24.90 3.54
CA LYS A 466 -24.48 -25.60 3.47
C LYS A 466 -23.77 -25.33 2.16
N LEU A 467 -22.45 -25.28 2.22
CA LEU A 467 -21.58 -25.34 1.06
C LEU A 467 -20.51 -26.41 1.27
N ILE A 468 -19.98 -26.94 0.18
CA ILE A 468 -18.89 -27.93 0.15
C ILE A 468 -17.69 -27.30 -0.52
N ASP A 469 -16.58 -27.23 0.20
CA ASP A 469 -15.33 -26.67 -0.30
C ASP A 469 -14.80 -27.45 -1.50
N ASP A 470 -14.49 -26.72 -2.58
CA ASP A 470 -13.72 -27.22 -3.72
C ASP A 470 -12.92 -26.06 -4.31
N VAL A 471 -11.67 -26.00 -3.97
CA VAL A 471 -10.74 -24.92 -4.38
C VAL A 471 -10.46 -24.88 -5.89
N GLN A 472 -10.90 -25.86 -6.68
CA GLN A 472 -10.76 -25.82 -8.12
C GLN A 472 -11.61 -24.71 -8.77
N TYR A 473 -12.63 -24.24 -8.07
CA TYR A 473 -13.49 -23.16 -8.55
C TYR A 473 -13.02 -21.80 -8.05
N LYS A 474 -12.58 -20.93 -8.97
CA LYS A 474 -12.22 -19.54 -8.65
C LYS A 474 -13.43 -18.73 -8.19
N GLY A 475 -13.19 -17.76 -7.31
CA GLY A 475 -14.23 -16.88 -6.79
C GLY A 475 -15.09 -16.20 -7.86
N GLY A 476 -14.48 -15.72 -8.96
CA GLY A 476 -15.22 -15.15 -10.10
C GLY A 476 -16.13 -16.16 -10.82
N VAL A 477 -15.69 -17.41 -10.95
CA VAL A 477 -16.53 -18.51 -11.51
C VAL A 477 -17.71 -18.78 -10.57
N LEU A 478 -17.46 -18.82 -9.25
CA LEU A 478 -18.49 -19.03 -8.25
C LEU A 478 -19.50 -17.88 -8.20
N ALA A 479 -19.05 -16.64 -8.36
CA ALA A 479 -19.90 -15.45 -8.37
C ALA A 479 -20.83 -15.41 -9.62
N ASN A 480 -20.34 -15.91 -10.77
CA ASN A 480 -21.11 -15.97 -12.02
C ASN A 480 -22.02 -17.20 -12.15
N ALA A 481 -21.79 -18.24 -11.36
CA ALA A 481 -22.58 -19.47 -11.43
C ALA A 481 -24.03 -19.22 -11.03
N GLU A 482 -25.01 -19.63 -11.86
CA GLU A 482 -26.42 -19.57 -11.53
C GLU A 482 -26.74 -20.39 -10.27
N GLN A 483 -26.11 -21.57 -10.15
CA GLN A 483 -26.21 -22.44 -8.99
C GLN A 483 -24.85 -23.09 -8.71
N SER A 484 -24.45 -23.21 -7.42
CA SER A 484 -23.26 -23.92 -7.03
C SER A 484 -23.38 -24.49 -5.61
N PRO A 485 -22.95 -25.74 -5.36
CA PRO A 485 -22.81 -26.28 -4.02
C PRO A 485 -21.54 -25.78 -3.31
N HIS A 486 -20.65 -25.05 -4.00
CA HIS A 486 -19.33 -24.66 -3.50
C HIS A 486 -19.29 -23.23 -2.93
N ARG A 487 -20.45 -22.56 -2.91
CA ARG A 487 -20.62 -21.23 -2.30
C ARG A 487 -22.06 -21.01 -1.84
N LEU A 488 -22.28 -20.05 -0.94
CA LEU A 488 -23.58 -19.43 -0.67
C LEU A 488 -23.54 -17.99 -1.17
N LEU A 489 -24.57 -17.57 -1.93
CA LEU A 489 -24.69 -16.24 -2.54
C LEU A 489 -26.01 -15.59 -2.16
N TYR A 490 -25.96 -14.40 -1.60
CA TYR A 490 -27.14 -13.63 -1.18
C TYR A 490 -27.11 -12.26 -1.82
N ALA A 491 -28.13 -11.91 -2.58
CA ALA A 491 -28.13 -10.68 -3.38
C ALA A 491 -29.33 -9.78 -3.07
N THR A 492 -29.10 -8.46 -3.16
CA THR A 492 -30.19 -7.48 -3.17
C THR A 492 -31.04 -7.62 -4.43
N PRO A 493 -32.25 -7.04 -4.49
CA PRO A 493 -32.87 -6.67 -5.76
C PRO A 493 -31.91 -5.81 -6.60
N GLU A 494 -32.21 -5.58 -7.87
CA GLU A 494 -31.54 -4.55 -8.65
C GLU A 494 -31.70 -3.20 -7.97
N LEU A 495 -30.59 -2.46 -7.85
CA LEU A 495 -30.60 -1.15 -7.22
C LEU A 495 -31.37 -0.16 -8.10
N SER A 496 -32.36 0.50 -7.54
CA SER A 496 -33.12 1.57 -8.21
C SER A 496 -32.33 2.88 -8.31
N GLU A 497 -31.44 3.12 -7.33
CA GLU A 497 -30.49 4.25 -7.30
C GLU A 497 -29.09 3.72 -6.98
N ALA A 498 -28.06 4.52 -7.32
CA ALA A 498 -26.69 4.16 -7.00
C ALA A 498 -26.48 4.10 -5.47
N LEU A 499 -25.76 3.09 -5.00
CA LEU A 499 -25.45 2.87 -3.59
C LEU A 499 -23.99 3.18 -3.32
N HIS A 500 -23.72 4.17 -2.47
CA HIS A 500 -22.36 4.54 -2.07
C HIS A 500 -22.00 3.88 -0.74
N LEU A 501 -20.93 3.09 -0.73
CA LEU A 501 -20.34 2.47 0.45
C LEU A 501 -19.00 3.12 0.74
N SER A 502 -18.76 3.53 2.00
CA SER A 502 -17.48 4.14 2.41
C SER A 502 -17.12 3.68 3.82
N GLY A 503 -16.02 2.95 3.97
CA GLY A 503 -15.55 2.41 5.24
C GLY A 503 -15.29 0.90 5.20
N THR A 504 -15.33 0.26 6.36
CA THR A 504 -14.99 -1.16 6.55
C THR A 504 -16.24 -1.97 6.83
N PRO A 505 -16.72 -2.82 5.90
CA PRO A 505 -17.80 -3.75 6.19
C PRO A 505 -17.37 -4.81 7.21
N THR A 506 -18.31 -5.22 8.08
CA THR A 506 -18.08 -6.25 9.10
C THR A 506 -19.08 -7.38 8.93
N ILE A 507 -18.61 -8.62 8.89
CA ILE A 507 -19.45 -9.82 8.93
C ILE A 507 -19.57 -10.36 10.35
N LYS A 508 -20.80 -10.62 10.79
CA LYS A 508 -21.10 -11.49 11.94
C LYS A 508 -21.64 -12.79 11.39
N ILE A 509 -20.94 -13.88 11.61
CA ILE A 509 -21.30 -15.16 11.03
C ILE A 509 -21.30 -16.27 12.08
N ARG A 510 -22.39 -17.07 12.06
CA ARG A 510 -22.48 -18.30 12.85
C ARG A 510 -22.30 -19.49 11.92
N VAL A 511 -21.21 -20.23 12.10
CA VAL A 511 -20.77 -21.27 11.18
C VAL A 511 -20.38 -22.55 11.93
N ALA A 512 -20.60 -23.70 11.30
CA ALA A 512 -20.06 -24.99 11.74
C ALA A 512 -19.33 -25.65 10.57
N ALA A 513 -18.26 -26.38 10.85
CA ALA A 513 -17.54 -27.20 9.88
C ALA A 513 -17.69 -28.68 10.23
N ASN A 514 -17.60 -29.56 9.22
CA ASN A 514 -17.55 -31.02 9.43
C ASN A 514 -16.13 -31.52 9.75
N LYS A 515 -15.13 -30.61 9.85
CA LYS A 515 -13.72 -30.90 10.14
C LYS A 515 -13.20 -30.00 11.26
N PRO A 516 -12.08 -30.38 11.93
CA PRO A 516 -11.47 -29.58 12.99
C PRO A 516 -10.89 -28.23 12.54
N ALA A 517 -10.64 -28.07 11.24
CA ALA A 517 -10.10 -26.85 10.63
C ALA A 517 -10.80 -26.59 9.29
N ALA A 518 -11.01 -25.33 8.95
CA ALA A 518 -11.61 -24.90 7.69
C ALA A 518 -11.12 -23.50 7.32
N ASN A 519 -11.03 -23.21 6.04
CA ASN A 519 -10.97 -21.81 5.56
C ASN A 519 -12.37 -21.20 5.61
N LEU A 520 -12.46 -19.88 5.79
CA LEU A 520 -13.67 -19.11 5.61
C LEU A 520 -13.34 -17.84 4.83
N SER A 521 -13.93 -17.70 3.66
CA SER A 521 -13.74 -16.57 2.76
C SER A 521 -15.08 -15.90 2.48
N VAL A 522 -15.10 -14.58 2.54
CA VAL A 522 -16.30 -13.75 2.31
C VAL A 522 -15.98 -12.68 1.28
N TRP A 523 -16.74 -12.64 0.20
CA TRP A 523 -16.66 -11.59 -0.80
C TRP A 523 -17.94 -10.77 -0.83
N LEU A 524 -17.79 -9.48 -1.01
CA LEU A 524 -18.87 -8.59 -1.42
C LEU A 524 -18.66 -8.26 -2.90
N VAL A 525 -19.64 -8.52 -3.73
CA VAL A 525 -19.54 -8.43 -5.19
C VAL A 525 -20.71 -7.69 -5.81
N THR A 526 -20.54 -7.19 -7.02
CA THR A 526 -21.65 -6.70 -7.86
C THR A 526 -22.10 -7.79 -8.83
N LEU A 527 -23.41 -7.85 -9.10
CA LEU A 527 -24.00 -8.76 -10.09
C LEU A 527 -24.73 -7.97 -11.19
N PRO A 528 -24.68 -8.43 -12.46
CA PRO A 528 -23.83 -9.49 -12.97
C PRO A 528 -22.35 -9.22 -12.63
N PHE A 529 -21.61 -10.29 -12.27
CA PHE A 529 -20.21 -10.17 -11.90
C PHE A 529 -19.36 -9.81 -13.13
N ASP A 530 -18.54 -8.78 -12.99
CA ASP A 530 -17.60 -8.34 -14.02
C ASP A 530 -16.19 -8.80 -13.61
N ASP A 531 -15.63 -9.75 -14.35
CA ASP A 531 -14.30 -10.33 -14.12
C ASP A 531 -13.16 -9.52 -14.75
N LYS A 532 -13.48 -8.37 -15.38
CA LYS A 532 -12.48 -7.47 -15.96
C LYS A 532 -11.44 -7.10 -14.91
N VAL A 533 -10.17 -7.35 -15.26
CA VAL A 533 -9.03 -7.11 -14.39
C VAL A 533 -8.75 -5.61 -14.26
N VAL A 534 -8.49 -5.17 -13.03
CA VAL A 534 -8.06 -3.81 -12.70
C VAL A 534 -6.70 -3.88 -11.99
N GLY A 535 -5.68 -3.23 -12.56
CA GLY A 535 -4.31 -3.34 -12.06
C GLY A 535 -3.78 -4.78 -12.20
N SER A 536 -2.96 -5.22 -11.27
CA SER A 536 -2.35 -6.57 -11.29
C SER A 536 -3.31 -7.68 -10.84
N ASN A 537 -4.18 -7.41 -9.85
CA ASN A 537 -4.96 -8.44 -9.16
C ASN A 537 -6.40 -8.05 -8.85
N GLY A 538 -6.81 -6.80 -9.16
CA GLY A 538 -8.17 -6.32 -8.94
C GLY A 538 -9.16 -6.86 -9.96
N GLN A 539 -10.43 -6.91 -9.61
CA GLN A 539 -11.55 -7.25 -10.50
C GLN A 539 -12.69 -6.26 -10.30
N VAL A 540 -13.26 -5.76 -11.38
CA VAL A 540 -14.34 -4.73 -11.34
C VAL A 540 -15.52 -5.21 -10.50
N GLY A 541 -15.90 -6.47 -10.63
CA GLY A 541 -17.04 -7.05 -9.90
C GLY A 541 -16.81 -7.26 -8.41
N VAL A 542 -15.56 -7.18 -7.92
CA VAL A 542 -15.26 -7.32 -6.49
C VAL A 542 -15.38 -5.95 -5.80
N VAL A 543 -16.26 -5.84 -4.82
CA VAL A 543 -16.37 -4.67 -3.95
C VAL A 543 -15.36 -4.73 -2.83
N THR A 544 -15.34 -5.84 -2.08
CA THR A 544 -14.36 -6.11 -1.04
C THR A 544 -14.30 -7.60 -0.68
N ARG A 545 -13.29 -7.99 0.10
CA ARG A 545 -13.04 -9.38 0.56
C ARG A 545 -12.65 -9.41 2.04
N GLY A 546 -12.87 -10.56 2.68
CA GLY A 546 -12.35 -10.86 4.00
C GLY A 546 -12.13 -12.36 4.16
N TRP A 547 -11.18 -12.73 5.01
CA TRP A 547 -10.80 -14.12 5.27
C TRP A 547 -10.64 -14.35 6.78
N ALA A 548 -10.98 -15.53 7.26
CA ALA A 548 -10.77 -15.93 8.64
C ALA A 548 -10.57 -17.45 8.76
N ASP A 549 -9.86 -17.87 9.77
CA ASP A 549 -9.90 -19.26 10.24
C ASP A 549 -10.94 -19.38 11.37
N PRO A 550 -12.00 -20.16 11.22
CA PRO A 550 -13.01 -20.35 12.25
C PRO A 550 -12.48 -20.90 13.58
N GLN A 551 -11.30 -21.52 13.61
CA GLN A 551 -10.64 -21.92 14.84
C GLN A 551 -10.34 -20.74 15.78
N ASN A 552 -10.29 -19.51 15.24
CA ASN A 552 -10.07 -18.27 16.01
C ASN A 552 -11.37 -17.63 16.55
N TYR A 553 -12.48 -18.36 16.59
CA TYR A 553 -13.79 -17.87 17.07
C TYR A 553 -13.75 -17.26 18.48
N ARG A 554 -12.81 -17.66 19.33
CA ARG A 554 -12.67 -17.14 20.70
C ARG A 554 -12.10 -15.72 20.73
N SER A 555 -11.30 -15.35 19.75
CA SER A 555 -10.71 -14.03 19.59
C SER A 555 -11.52 -13.13 18.63
N LEU A 556 -12.15 -13.70 17.61
CA LEU A 556 -12.93 -12.97 16.62
C LEU A 556 -14.35 -12.66 17.12
N THR A 557 -14.47 -11.95 18.24
CA THR A 557 -15.73 -11.60 18.91
C THR A 557 -16.22 -10.19 18.59
N LYS A 558 -15.36 -9.37 18.00
CA LYS A 558 -15.63 -7.98 17.61
C LYS A 558 -14.80 -7.59 16.39
N PRO A 559 -15.20 -6.56 15.63
CA PRO A 559 -14.40 -6.03 14.54
C PRO A 559 -13.06 -5.47 15.05
N GLY A 560 -12.06 -5.43 14.19
CA GLY A 560 -10.74 -4.88 14.50
C GLY A 560 -9.90 -5.70 15.50
N ASN A 561 -10.22 -6.95 15.74
CA ASN A 561 -9.49 -7.82 16.70
C ASN A 561 -8.47 -8.71 15.99
N TYR A 562 -7.48 -8.08 15.31
CA TYR A 562 -6.48 -8.78 14.48
C TYR A 562 -5.23 -9.22 15.23
N ASP A 563 -4.97 -8.66 16.40
CA ASP A 563 -3.72 -8.76 17.15
C ASP A 563 -3.85 -9.62 18.41
N SER A 564 -4.88 -10.45 18.47
CA SER A 564 -5.08 -11.37 19.59
C SER A 564 -4.05 -12.49 19.57
N LYS A 565 -3.27 -12.60 20.64
CA LYS A 565 -2.34 -13.71 20.89
C LYS A 565 -3.03 -14.97 21.46
N LEU A 566 -4.37 -14.96 21.54
CA LEU A 566 -5.13 -16.14 21.94
C LEU A 566 -5.08 -17.17 20.79
N PRO A 567 -4.50 -18.35 20.99
CA PRO A 567 -4.35 -19.33 19.91
C PRO A 567 -5.69 -19.86 19.44
N GLY A 568 -5.75 -20.26 18.18
CA GLY A 568 -6.87 -20.94 17.59
C GLY A 568 -7.20 -22.24 18.34
N THR A 569 -8.49 -22.61 18.34
CA THR A 569 -8.97 -23.83 18.98
C THR A 569 -9.59 -24.73 17.92
N PRO A 570 -9.17 -26.00 17.78
CA PRO A 570 -9.77 -26.92 16.82
C PRO A 570 -11.30 -26.94 16.93
N LEU A 571 -11.97 -26.90 15.80
CA LEU A 571 -13.42 -26.96 15.73
C LEU A 571 -13.92 -28.36 16.14
N VAL A 572 -15.05 -28.42 16.81
CA VAL A 572 -15.78 -29.67 17.02
C VAL A 572 -16.71 -29.87 15.81
N PRO A 573 -16.54 -30.94 15.02
CA PRO A 573 -17.35 -31.18 13.84
C PRO A 573 -18.85 -31.05 14.10
N GLY A 574 -19.53 -30.25 13.30
CA GLY A 574 -20.96 -29.97 13.41
C GLY A 574 -21.38 -28.98 14.51
N LYS A 575 -20.47 -28.54 15.38
CA LYS A 575 -20.75 -27.56 16.42
C LYS A 575 -20.61 -26.14 15.86
N PHE A 576 -21.65 -25.32 16.01
CA PHE A 576 -21.61 -23.91 15.58
C PHE A 576 -20.74 -23.06 16.49
N VAL A 577 -20.00 -22.14 15.86
CA VAL A 577 -19.23 -21.06 16.49
C VAL A 577 -19.62 -19.73 15.88
N ASP A 578 -19.42 -18.65 16.63
CA ASP A 578 -19.73 -17.28 16.21
C ASP A 578 -18.42 -16.52 15.93
N LEU A 579 -18.34 -15.86 14.79
CA LEU A 579 -17.23 -14.99 14.42
C LEU A 579 -17.74 -13.60 14.05
N THR A 580 -16.93 -12.60 14.38
CA THR A 580 -17.09 -11.22 13.90
C THR A 580 -15.75 -10.76 13.38
N PHE A 581 -15.66 -10.43 12.09
CA PHE A 581 -14.44 -9.92 11.49
C PHE A 581 -14.73 -8.94 10.35
N ASP A 582 -13.74 -8.14 10.03
CA ASP A 582 -13.84 -7.11 9.01
C ASP A 582 -13.47 -7.66 7.62
N LEU A 583 -14.16 -7.13 6.60
CA LEU A 583 -13.70 -7.19 5.23
C LEU A 583 -12.73 -6.01 4.99
N GLN A 584 -12.10 -5.95 3.81
CA GLN A 584 -11.20 -4.86 3.51
C GLN A 584 -11.93 -3.52 3.40
N PRO A 585 -11.35 -2.42 3.91
CA PRO A 585 -11.93 -1.08 3.79
C PRO A 585 -12.01 -0.63 2.33
N MET A 586 -13.04 0.13 1.99
CA MET A 586 -13.28 0.59 0.62
C MET A 586 -14.07 1.90 0.58
N ASP A 587 -14.04 2.56 -0.57
CA ASP A 587 -14.97 3.64 -0.95
C ASP A 587 -15.44 3.37 -2.37
N ARG A 588 -16.67 2.88 -2.53
CA ARG A 588 -17.20 2.37 -3.80
C ARG A 588 -18.64 2.82 -4.02
N VAL A 589 -18.92 3.28 -5.24
CA VAL A 589 -20.29 3.54 -5.71
C VAL A 589 -20.73 2.40 -6.61
N ILE A 590 -21.80 1.72 -6.21
CA ILE A 590 -22.43 0.65 -6.98
C ILE A 590 -23.54 1.29 -7.82
N PRO A 591 -23.48 1.21 -9.15
CA PRO A 591 -24.47 1.86 -10.01
C PRO A 591 -25.88 1.29 -9.84
N ALA A 592 -26.90 2.11 -10.12
CA ALA A 592 -28.26 1.63 -10.34
C ALA A 592 -28.31 0.53 -11.43
N GLY A 593 -29.24 -0.39 -11.35
CA GLY A 593 -29.35 -1.55 -12.24
C GLY A 593 -28.39 -2.70 -11.91
N LYS A 594 -27.43 -2.51 -10.98
CA LYS A 594 -26.61 -3.59 -10.43
C LYS A 594 -27.24 -4.15 -9.15
N ARG A 595 -26.82 -5.35 -8.77
CA ARG A 595 -27.18 -5.97 -7.49
C ARG A 595 -25.92 -6.04 -6.63
N LEU A 596 -26.04 -5.74 -5.33
CA LEU A 596 -24.99 -6.03 -4.35
C LEU A 596 -25.19 -7.44 -3.83
N ALA A 597 -24.12 -8.25 -3.78
CA ALA A 597 -24.24 -9.62 -3.29
C ALA A 597 -23.09 -9.98 -2.32
N LEU A 598 -23.47 -10.69 -1.27
CA LEU A 598 -22.56 -11.35 -0.32
C LEU A 598 -22.36 -12.79 -0.76
N MET A 599 -21.12 -13.19 -1.01
CA MET A 599 -20.73 -14.57 -1.29
C MET A 599 -19.89 -15.13 -0.14
N ILE A 600 -20.29 -16.29 0.35
CA ILE A 600 -19.58 -17.06 1.38
C ILE A 600 -19.05 -18.33 0.74
N MET A 601 -17.77 -18.61 0.90
CA MET A 601 -17.08 -19.81 0.45
C MET A 601 -16.04 -20.25 1.48
N SER A 602 -15.51 -21.45 1.36
CA SER A 602 -14.44 -21.92 2.26
C SER A 602 -13.09 -21.46 1.74
N SER A 603 -12.47 -22.17 0.83
CA SER A 603 -11.18 -21.81 0.25
C SER A 603 -11.34 -20.77 -0.86
N ASP A 604 -10.44 -19.78 -0.88
CA ASP A 604 -10.29 -18.79 -1.95
C ASP A 604 -9.03 -19.14 -2.76
N GLN A 605 -9.22 -19.64 -3.98
CA GLN A 605 -8.17 -20.26 -4.78
C GLN A 605 -6.90 -19.39 -4.91
N ASP A 606 -7.08 -18.09 -5.06
CA ASP A 606 -5.96 -17.18 -5.33
C ASP A 606 -5.25 -16.69 -4.04
N PHE A 607 -5.81 -17.01 -2.84
CA PHE A 607 -5.34 -16.41 -1.57
C PHE A 607 -5.12 -17.40 -0.44
N THR A 608 -5.77 -18.57 -0.41
CA THR A 608 -5.74 -19.47 0.72
C THR A 608 -5.01 -20.78 0.43
N LEU A 609 -4.76 -21.58 1.44
CA LEU A 609 -4.34 -22.96 1.27
C LEU A 609 -5.40 -23.77 0.51
N TRP A 610 -4.94 -24.84 -0.16
CA TRP A 610 -5.77 -25.72 -0.99
C TRP A 610 -5.95 -27.09 -0.32
N PRO A 611 -6.81 -27.21 0.69
CA PRO A 611 -7.10 -28.50 1.28
C PRO A 611 -7.82 -29.41 0.28
N LYS A 612 -7.75 -30.71 0.50
CA LYS A 612 -8.55 -31.68 -0.27
C LYS A 612 -10.03 -31.33 -0.16
N ALA A 613 -10.74 -31.32 -1.29
CA ALA A 613 -12.17 -31.03 -1.38
C ALA A 613 -13.02 -31.82 -0.37
N GLY A 614 -14.22 -31.32 -0.05
CA GLY A 614 -15.19 -31.98 0.82
C GLY A 614 -15.22 -31.49 2.27
N THR A 615 -14.59 -30.35 2.61
CA THR A 615 -14.94 -29.62 3.83
C THR A 615 -16.33 -29.01 3.67
N GLU A 616 -17.26 -29.37 4.54
CA GLU A 616 -18.60 -28.78 4.56
C GLU A 616 -18.64 -27.66 5.58
N LEU A 617 -19.12 -26.48 5.17
CA LEU A 617 -19.51 -25.41 6.07
C LEU A 617 -21.02 -25.29 6.12
N SER A 618 -21.57 -25.19 7.32
CA SER A 618 -22.96 -24.93 7.60
C SER A 618 -23.11 -23.52 8.17
N VAL A 619 -23.96 -22.67 7.60
CA VAL A 619 -24.17 -21.28 8.02
C VAL A 619 -25.58 -21.12 8.58
N ASP A 620 -25.71 -20.63 9.81
CA ASP A 620 -27.00 -20.26 10.42
C ASP A 620 -27.39 -18.85 9.95
N LEU A 621 -28.35 -18.76 9.05
CA LEU A 621 -28.76 -17.50 8.43
C LEU A 621 -29.39 -16.52 9.42
N LYS A 622 -30.07 -17.00 10.46
CA LYS A 622 -30.71 -16.16 11.47
C LYS A 622 -29.69 -15.42 12.36
N GLN A 623 -28.56 -16.05 12.60
CA GLN A 623 -27.49 -15.52 13.45
C GLN A 623 -26.34 -14.88 12.62
N THR A 624 -26.55 -14.75 11.31
CA THR A 624 -25.56 -14.19 10.38
C THR A 624 -26.10 -12.89 9.77
N ASN A 625 -25.29 -11.84 9.83
CA ASN A 625 -25.58 -10.56 9.17
C ASN A 625 -24.31 -9.86 8.73
N LEU A 626 -24.45 -8.99 7.75
CA LEU A 626 -23.39 -8.09 7.28
C LEU A 626 -23.73 -6.67 7.71
N VAL A 627 -22.74 -5.96 8.23
CA VAL A 627 -22.81 -4.53 8.54
C VAL A 627 -22.17 -3.77 7.39
N LEU A 628 -22.93 -2.93 6.71
CA LEU A 628 -22.47 -2.11 5.58
C LEU A 628 -22.30 -0.65 5.99
N PRO A 629 -21.17 -0.01 5.70
CA PRO A 629 -20.98 1.42 5.90
C PRO A 629 -21.58 2.19 4.69
N VAL A 630 -22.83 2.59 4.80
CA VAL A 630 -23.61 3.21 3.72
C VAL A 630 -23.58 4.73 3.87
N VAL A 631 -23.16 5.46 2.84
CA VAL A 631 -23.27 6.92 2.80
C VAL A 631 -24.75 7.31 2.69
N GLY A 632 -25.24 8.16 3.63
CA GLY A 632 -26.66 8.45 3.82
C GLY A 632 -27.43 7.38 4.60
N GLY A 633 -26.74 6.36 5.12
CA GLY A 633 -27.25 5.39 6.08
C GLY A 633 -28.41 4.52 5.57
N ALA A 634 -29.32 4.18 6.50
CA ALA A 634 -30.44 3.28 6.22
C ALA A 634 -31.42 3.84 5.17
N ASP A 635 -31.59 5.15 5.10
CA ASP A 635 -32.51 5.78 4.15
C ASP A 635 -31.97 5.69 2.72
N ALA A 636 -30.63 5.91 2.52
CA ALA A 636 -30.00 5.70 1.23
C ALA A 636 -30.09 4.23 0.77
N LEU A 637 -29.88 3.29 1.70
CA LEU A 637 -30.03 1.87 1.38
C LEU A 637 -31.48 1.52 1.00
N LYS A 638 -32.48 2.03 1.71
CA LYS A 638 -33.90 1.81 1.35
C LYS A 638 -34.23 2.33 -0.04
N LYS A 639 -33.83 3.56 -0.35
CA LYS A 639 -34.00 4.14 -1.70
C LYS A 639 -33.32 3.27 -2.76
N GLY A 640 -32.06 2.90 -2.53
CA GLY A 640 -31.34 2.00 -3.43
C GLY A 640 -32.04 0.65 -3.65
N LEU A 641 -32.75 0.13 -2.65
CA LEU A 641 -33.53 -1.11 -2.76
C LEU A 641 -34.96 -0.91 -3.33
N GLY A 642 -35.34 0.31 -3.69
CA GLY A 642 -36.69 0.62 -4.23
C GLY A 642 -37.81 0.59 -3.20
N ASN A 643 -37.54 0.87 -1.92
CA ASN A 643 -38.47 0.83 -0.80
C ASN A 643 -38.70 2.24 -0.21
#